data_0e2c84a111a1eb108e17a3223d444d3c
#
_entry.id   0e2c84a111a1eb108e17a3223d444d3c
#
_cell.length_a   1.000
_cell.length_b   1.000
_cell.length_c   1.000
_cell.angle_alpha   90.00
_cell.angle_beta   90.00
_cell.angle_gamma   90.00
#
_symmetry.space_group_name_H-M   'P 1'
#
loop_
_entity.id
_entity.type
_entity.pdbx_description
1 polymer ?
#
loop_
_entity_poly.entity_id
_entity_poly.type
_entity_poly.pdbx_seq_one_letter_code
_entity_poly.pdbx_strand_id
1 'polypeptide(L)'
;MQWLVDLLARSKPEYAETLATLKLPEDPGHAWSVIGRKLSLGTDQLLKIISNSGIPVADLDRIGASEVTRIPEAIARKYQVVAAARTKNHIQLGCADPMNDALAKELGFNIKHPVELLFSPPDQIANSLNRFYSANIGEAGRTLWVDEKELEKAKVNPEEAIARITQHILNDAVKLGASDIHIQPFLGGGLVRYRVDGMLMRGTSLPVTVRDSVLRFILTQADLDISNHTTPQDGRLRVLINDSTYDLRISYLPSHNDSRLVIRLLNQGRNFSLEVLGFPMRDQQTLRQLCRQSKGLILFTGPTGSGKTTSLYSLLAGLNKPDINIMTAEDPVEYQLQGISQIEVDEGRGRRFDTVLKSMLRQDPDIILVGEIRDAETAQMAMRAVMTGHLVFSTLHTQDALGSIQRLVDLGVTQGQLADGLKAAVAQRMARKVCPHCAEEVKQRTPLEQLFFDNFSETPPLRAIGCEACHFTGYLGRFPLIEIYELSADARARMRKRQYLEEPDLELNRSLAKVAVQAIVGRLTTIDEVTRVLGADFWGSFDPEHINVAMSMAGLELNDQRKPGFLLLGGDQTLADQWSEVIGYPITTASNGPEAARMLRQDTQVFGLIYHIDMPDQQVRPHMESLRRYVAWAGLPPVYVLAQSHPELETALRQHGVNDWVTGSNDTLKLKQLCDEALK
;
A
#
# COMPACT_ATOMS: atom_id res chain seq x y z
N MET A 1 -18.51 19.47 -28.61
CA MET A 1 -19.10 20.36 -27.57
C MET A 1 -19.65 21.70 -28.15
N GLN A 2 -19.54 21.95 -29.47
CA GLN A 2 -20.12 23.16 -30.08
C GLN A 2 -21.63 23.26 -29.91
N TRP A 3 -22.35 22.13 -30.00
CA TRP A 3 -23.78 22.04 -29.75
C TRP A 3 -24.20 22.62 -28.37
N LEU A 4 -23.36 22.44 -27.33
CA LEU A 4 -23.63 22.98 -26.01
C LEU A 4 -23.46 24.50 -25.96
N VAL A 5 -22.47 25.04 -26.64
CA VAL A 5 -22.30 26.50 -26.77
C VAL A 5 -23.51 27.13 -27.47
N ASP A 6 -23.97 26.51 -28.55
CA ASP A 6 -25.13 26.98 -29.30
C ASP A 6 -26.42 26.88 -28.46
N LEU A 7 -26.56 25.82 -27.66
CA LEU A 7 -27.67 25.65 -26.74
C LEU A 7 -27.68 26.72 -25.65
N LEU A 8 -26.53 26.92 -24.98
CA LEU A 8 -26.39 27.91 -23.90
C LEU A 8 -26.61 29.33 -24.41
N ALA A 9 -26.12 29.68 -25.60
CA ALA A 9 -26.34 31.01 -26.22
C ALA A 9 -27.83 31.28 -26.51
N ARG A 10 -28.58 30.24 -26.90
CA ARG A 10 -30.03 30.33 -27.12
C ARG A 10 -30.83 30.35 -25.81
N SER A 11 -30.47 29.55 -24.87
CA SER A 11 -31.23 29.37 -23.60
C SER A 11 -30.96 30.49 -22.59
N LYS A 12 -29.80 31.15 -22.69
CA LYS A 12 -29.33 32.20 -21.80
C LYS A 12 -28.65 33.33 -22.60
N PRO A 13 -29.40 34.31 -23.11
CA PRO A 13 -28.84 35.42 -23.92
C PRO A 13 -27.72 36.20 -23.22
N GLU A 14 -27.72 36.21 -21.90
CA GLU A 14 -26.68 36.85 -21.07
C GLU A 14 -25.28 36.26 -21.28
N TYR A 15 -25.16 35.03 -21.78
CA TYR A 15 -23.89 34.39 -22.07
C TYR A 15 -23.47 34.44 -23.54
N ALA A 16 -24.35 34.96 -24.44
CA ALA A 16 -24.14 34.90 -25.89
C ALA A 16 -22.86 35.59 -26.34
N GLU A 17 -22.54 36.78 -25.83
CA GLU A 17 -21.30 37.51 -26.15
C GLU A 17 -20.05 36.78 -25.69
N THR A 18 -20.09 36.24 -24.46
CA THR A 18 -18.96 35.49 -23.88
C THR A 18 -18.70 34.19 -24.64
N LEU A 19 -19.77 33.52 -25.09
CA LEU A 19 -19.69 32.27 -25.83
C LEU A 19 -19.28 32.46 -27.28
N ALA A 20 -19.65 33.58 -27.93
CA ALA A 20 -19.28 33.88 -29.31
C ALA A 20 -17.75 34.03 -29.54
N THR A 21 -17.02 34.38 -28.50
CA THR A 21 -15.55 34.53 -28.53
C THR A 21 -14.80 33.28 -28.07
N LEU A 22 -15.51 32.24 -27.67
CA LEU A 22 -14.92 31.05 -27.04
C LEU A 22 -14.37 30.09 -28.10
N LYS A 23 -13.06 29.87 -28.07
CA LYS A 23 -12.42 28.79 -28.84
C LYS A 23 -12.42 27.52 -27.96
N LEU A 24 -13.14 26.50 -28.39
CA LEU A 24 -13.19 25.24 -27.69
C LEU A 24 -12.01 24.35 -28.06
N PRO A 25 -11.40 23.67 -27.09
CA PRO A 25 -10.49 22.58 -27.35
C PRO A 25 -11.19 21.41 -28.08
N GLU A 26 -10.44 20.60 -28.82
CA GLU A 26 -10.98 19.39 -29.46
C GLU A 26 -11.42 18.33 -28.45
N ASP A 27 -10.71 18.24 -27.34
CA ASP A 27 -11.03 17.30 -26.25
C ASP A 27 -12.30 17.70 -25.51
N PRO A 28 -13.33 16.82 -25.46
CA PRO A 28 -14.60 17.12 -24.81
C PRO A 28 -14.51 17.46 -23.32
N GLY A 29 -13.58 16.83 -22.58
CA GLY A 29 -13.36 17.08 -21.16
C GLY A 29 -12.78 18.46 -20.88
N HIS A 30 -11.79 18.87 -21.69
CA HIS A 30 -11.25 20.22 -21.65
C HIS A 30 -12.28 21.26 -22.08
N ALA A 31 -13.06 21.00 -23.14
CA ALA A 31 -14.10 21.91 -23.60
C ALA A 31 -15.17 22.13 -22.52
N TRP A 32 -15.63 21.08 -21.86
CA TRP A 32 -16.57 21.15 -20.72
C TRP A 32 -16.04 22.04 -19.59
N SER A 33 -14.78 21.80 -19.17
CA SER A 33 -14.13 22.59 -18.11
C SER A 33 -13.94 24.07 -18.49
N VAL A 34 -13.68 24.36 -19.78
CA VAL A 34 -13.53 25.72 -20.29
C VAL A 34 -14.87 26.45 -20.27
N ILE A 35 -15.95 25.79 -20.68
CA ILE A 35 -17.31 26.37 -20.67
C ILE A 35 -17.72 26.72 -19.23
N GLY A 36 -17.59 25.76 -18.30
CA GLY A 36 -17.94 25.95 -16.89
C GLY A 36 -17.18 27.12 -16.25
N ARG A 37 -15.87 27.18 -16.46
CA ARG A 37 -15.03 28.28 -15.92
C ARG A 37 -15.37 29.65 -16.53
N LYS A 38 -15.59 29.72 -17.83
CA LYS A 38 -15.90 31.01 -18.52
C LYS A 38 -17.23 31.56 -18.09
N LEU A 39 -18.21 30.69 -17.82
CA LEU A 39 -19.53 31.10 -17.39
C LEU A 39 -19.69 31.16 -15.86
N SER A 40 -18.65 30.75 -15.10
CA SER A 40 -18.70 30.60 -13.65
C SER A 40 -19.87 29.69 -13.18
N LEU A 41 -20.17 28.66 -13.98
CA LEU A 41 -21.23 27.70 -13.70
C LEU A 41 -20.65 26.36 -13.27
N GLY A 42 -21.19 25.80 -12.18
CA GLY A 42 -20.89 24.45 -11.76
C GLY A 42 -21.56 23.39 -12.63
N THR A 43 -21.07 22.14 -12.56
CA THR A 43 -21.63 20.99 -13.31
C THR A 43 -23.14 20.84 -13.10
N ASP A 44 -23.65 20.94 -11.87
CA ASP A 44 -25.07 20.82 -11.56
C ASP A 44 -25.93 21.92 -12.23
N GLN A 45 -25.40 23.12 -12.33
CA GLN A 45 -26.09 24.24 -12.97
C GLN A 45 -26.16 24.06 -14.49
N LEU A 46 -25.07 23.59 -15.11
CA LEU A 46 -25.03 23.25 -16.52
C LEU A 46 -25.98 22.11 -16.86
N LEU A 47 -25.99 21.05 -16.04
CA LEU A 47 -26.92 19.92 -16.21
C LEU A 47 -28.39 20.33 -16.12
N LYS A 48 -28.74 21.23 -15.19
CA LYS A 48 -30.10 21.79 -15.10
C LYS A 48 -30.48 22.58 -16.37
N ILE A 49 -29.58 23.36 -16.93
CA ILE A 49 -29.86 24.12 -18.18
C ILE A 49 -30.06 23.14 -19.34
N ILE A 50 -29.22 22.13 -19.47
CA ILE A 50 -29.32 21.12 -20.53
C ILE A 50 -30.62 20.32 -20.41
N SER A 51 -30.96 19.85 -19.23
CA SER A 51 -32.20 19.10 -18.97
C SER A 51 -33.46 19.95 -19.22
N ASN A 52 -33.44 21.22 -18.78
CA ASN A 52 -34.57 22.15 -19.02
C ASN A 52 -34.76 22.50 -20.50
N SER A 53 -33.74 22.29 -21.31
CA SER A 53 -33.78 22.50 -22.77
C SER A 53 -34.30 21.27 -23.53
N GLY A 54 -34.78 20.23 -22.82
CA GLY A 54 -35.38 19.04 -23.41
C GLY A 54 -34.37 17.98 -23.86
N ILE A 55 -33.09 18.15 -23.55
CA ILE A 55 -32.07 17.14 -23.83
C ILE A 55 -32.03 16.12 -22.69
N PRO A 56 -32.23 14.83 -22.98
CA PRO A 56 -32.18 13.80 -21.94
C PRO A 56 -30.77 13.63 -21.40
N VAL A 57 -30.65 13.61 -20.08
CA VAL A 57 -29.40 13.44 -19.34
C VAL A 57 -29.32 12.05 -18.72
N ALA A 58 -28.21 11.36 -18.88
CA ALA A 58 -27.96 10.08 -18.21
C ALA A 58 -27.28 10.33 -16.86
N ASP A 59 -27.81 9.70 -15.80
CA ASP A 59 -27.17 9.66 -14.47
C ASP A 59 -26.25 8.44 -14.41
N LEU A 60 -24.98 8.61 -14.78
CA LEU A 60 -24.00 7.53 -14.82
C LEU A 60 -23.56 7.07 -13.42
N ASP A 61 -23.84 7.84 -12.38
CA ASP A 61 -23.48 7.47 -11.01
C ASP A 61 -24.39 6.39 -10.43
N ARG A 62 -25.62 6.25 -10.98
CA ARG A 62 -26.63 5.28 -10.52
C ARG A 62 -26.69 3.98 -11.32
N ILE A 63 -25.81 3.81 -12.30
CA ILE A 63 -25.86 2.66 -13.21
C ILE A 63 -25.19 1.44 -12.57
N GLY A 64 -25.81 0.26 -12.71
CA GLY A 64 -25.25 -1.02 -12.31
C GLY A 64 -24.28 -1.59 -13.35
N ALA A 65 -23.30 -2.38 -12.91
CA ALA A 65 -22.33 -3.04 -13.79
C ALA A 65 -22.98 -3.90 -14.88
N SER A 66 -24.12 -4.54 -14.58
CA SER A 66 -24.88 -5.38 -15.52
C SER A 66 -25.46 -4.62 -16.72
N GLU A 67 -25.69 -3.32 -16.61
CA GLU A 67 -26.15 -2.48 -17.71
C GLU A 67 -24.99 -2.05 -18.60
N VAL A 68 -23.84 -1.69 -17.99
CA VAL A 68 -22.67 -1.17 -18.70
C VAL A 68 -21.95 -2.25 -19.51
N THR A 69 -21.81 -3.45 -18.98
CA THR A 69 -21.11 -4.56 -19.65
C THR A 69 -21.82 -5.10 -20.90
N ARG A 70 -22.98 -4.56 -21.26
CA ARG A 70 -23.72 -4.92 -22.49
C ARG A 70 -23.09 -4.38 -23.76
N ILE A 71 -22.17 -3.42 -23.64
CA ILE A 71 -21.40 -2.88 -24.75
C ILE A 71 -19.97 -3.39 -24.62
N PRO A 72 -19.36 -3.93 -25.70
CA PRO A 72 -17.95 -4.30 -25.67
C PRO A 72 -17.05 -3.11 -25.31
N GLU A 73 -16.07 -3.33 -24.44
CA GLU A 73 -15.12 -2.29 -23.99
C GLU A 73 -14.48 -1.53 -25.14
N ALA A 74 -14.08 -2.24 -26.20
CA ALA A 74 -13.47 -1.65 -27.39
C ALA A 74 -14.39 -0.60 -28.05
N ILE A 75 -15.71 -0.83 -28.07
CA ILE A 75 -16.70 0.10 -28.62
C ILE A 75 -16.89 1.28 -27.64
N ALA A 76 -17.07 0.97 -26.35
CA ALA A 76 -17.28 1.97 -25.32
C ALA A 76 -16.12 2.99 -25.23
N ARG A 77 -14.88 2.52 -25.27
CA ARG A 77 -13.68 3.36 -25.26
C ARG A 77 -13.43 4.10 -26.57
N LYS A 78 -13.62 3.43 -27.72
CA LYS A 78 -13.43 4.05 -29.03
C LYS A 78 -14.36 5.25 -29.22
N TYR A 79 -15.61 5.12 -28.82
CA TYR A 79 -16.63 6.14 -29.02
C TYR A 79 -16.92 6.99 -27.79
N GLN A 80 -16.23 6.74 -26.67
CA GLN A 80 -16.42 7.44 -25.39
C GLN A 80 -17.89 7.46 -24.96
N VAL A 81 -18.52 6.26 -24.87
CA VAL A 81 -19.92 6.05 -24.51
C VAL A 81 -20.07 5.01 -23.43
N VAL A 82 -21.10 5.18 -22.59
CA VAL A 82 -21.42 4.26 -21.47
C VAL A 82 -22.89 3.86 -21.56
N ALA A 83 -23.22 2.57 -21.44
CA ALA A 83 -24.60 2.14 -21.39
C ALA A 83 -25.27 2.62 -20.10
N ALA A 84 -26.35 3.39 -20.24
CA ALA A 84 -27.08 4.00 -19.15
C ALA A 84 -28.32 3.18 -18.75
N ALA A 85 -29.06 2.69 -19.72
CA ALA A 85 -30.23 1.85 -19.48
C ALA A 85 -30.59 1.05 -20.73
N ARG A 86 -31.46 0.05 -20.58
CA ARG A 86 -32.08 -0.67 -21.70
C ARG A 86 -33.59 -0.54 -21.60
N THR A 87 -34.19 -0.08 -22.67
CA THR A 87 -35.63 -0.18 -22.85
C THR A 87 -35.99 -1.42 -23.68
N LYS A 88 -37.28 -1.70 -23.91
CA LYS A 88 -37.71 -2.82 -24.75
C LYS A 88 -37.18 -2.71 -26.20
N ASN A 89 -37.00 -1.51 -26.71
CA ASN A 89 -36.73 -1.23 -28.12
C ASN A 89 -35.35 -0.69 -28.43
N HIS A 90 -34.61 -0.10 -27.46
CA HIS A 90 -33.30 0.52 -27.69
C HIS A 90 -32.41 0.47 -26.45
N ILE A 91 -31.12 0.66 -26.66
CA ILE A 91 -30.11 0.83 -25.62
C ILE A 91 -29.81 2.32 -25.48
N GLN A 92 -29.94 2.85 -24.27
CA GLN A 92 -29.61 4.24 -23.94
C GLN A 92 -28.12 4.33 -23.59
N LEU A 93 -27.42 5.23 -24.29
CA LEU A 93 -25.98 5.45 -24.11
C LEU A 93 -25.70 6.88 -23.66
N GLY A 94 -24.99 7.04 -22.55
CA GLY A 94 -24.45 8.31 -22.11
C GLY A 94 -23.24 8.70 -22.97
N CYS A 95 -23.24 9.90 -23.55
CA CYS A 95 -22.17 10.46 -24.37
C CYS A 95 -22.04 11.97 -24.21
N ALA A 96 -20.93 12.54 -24.64
CA ALA A 96 -20.67 13.99 -24.58
C ALA A 96 -21.41 14.79 -25.67
N ASP A 97 -21.84 14.15 -26.74
CA ASP A 97 -22.57 14.78 -27.85
C ASP A 97 -23.84 13.98 -28.21
N PRO A 98 -24.97 14.23 -27.53
CA PRO A 98 -26.22 13.50 -27.76
C PRO A 98 -26.92 13.91 -29.06
N MET A 99 -26.45 14.95 -29.71
CA MET A 99 -27.03 15.46 -30.97
C MET A 99 -26.39 14.84 -32.23
N ASN A 100 -25.45 13.90 -32.04
CA ASN A 100 -24.72 13.26 -33.13
C ASN A 100 -25.48 12.02 -33.66
N ASP A 101 -26.42 12.22 -34.58
CA ASP A 101 -27.19 11.14 -35.23
C ASP A 101 -26.30 10.14 -35.99
N ALA A 102 -25.16 10.57 -36.53
CA ALA A 102 -24.24 9.68 -37.21
C ALA A 102 -23.60 8.67 -36.22
N LEU A 103 -23.22 9.17 -35.05
CA LEU A 103 -22.72 8.33 -33.96
C LEU A 103 -23.77 7.32 -33.49
N ALA A 104 -25.03 7.73 -33.35
CA ALA A 104 -26.12 6.83 -32.94
C ALA A 104 -26.32 5.68 -33.95
N LYS A 105 -26.27 5.98 -35.26
CA LYS A 105 -26.39 4.98 -36.33
C LYS A 105 -25.20 4.02 -36.37
N GLU A 106 -23.98 4.55 -36.24
CA GLU A 106 -22.74 3.77 -36.24
C GLU A 106 -22.69 2.83 -35.03
N LEU A 107 -23.06 3.33 -33.84
CA LEU A 107 -23.15 2.51 -32.62
C LEU A 107 -24.24 1.45 -32.75
N GLY A 108 -25.41 1.80 -33.28
CA GLY A 108 -26.49 0.84 -33.52
C GLY A 108 -26.09 -0.31 -34.43
N PHE A 109 -25.29 -0.04 -35.47
CA PHE A 109 -24.73 -1.05 -36.37
C PHE A 109 -23.71 -1.95 -35.64
N ASN A 110 -22.79 -1.36 -34.87
CA ASN A 110 -21.77 -2.12 -34.15
C ASN A 110 -22.32 -2.96 -33.01
N ILE A 111 -23.37 -2.47 -32.31
CA ILE A 111 -24.00 -3.15 -31.17
C ILE A 111 -25.13 -4.08 -31.60
N LYS A 112 -25.60 -3.98 -32.87
CA LYS A 112 -26.75 -4.72 -33.44
C LYS A 112 -28.07 -4.49 -32.68
N HIS A 113 -28.21 -3.31 -32.11
CA HIS A 113 -29.44 -2.83 -31.45
C HIS A 113 -29.63 -1.33 -31.71
N PRO A 114 -30.88 -0.85 -31.79
CA PRO A 114 -31.16 0.57 -31.85
C PRO A 114 -30.59 1.29 -30.62
N VAL A 115 -30.01 2.47 -30.85
CA VAL A 115 -29.31 3.26 -29.83
C VAL A 115 -29.99 4.62 -29.70
N GLU A 116 -30.19 5.05 -28.47
CA GLU A 116 -30.59 6.41 -28.11
C GLU A 116 -29.44 7.05 -27.32
N LEU A 117 -29.01 8.25 -27.74
CA LEU A 117 -27.94 8.99 -27.07
C LEU A 117 -28.52 9.92 -26.00
N LEU A 118 -27.93 9.87 -24.81
CA LEU A 118 -28.23 10.74 -23.68
C LEU A 118 -26.98 11.58 -23.37
N PHE A 119 -27.15 12.81 -22.95
CA PHE A 119 -26.03 13.60 -22.49
C PHE A 119 -25.45 13.07 -21.17
N SER A 120 -24.14 13.02 -21.08
CA SER A 120 -23.41 12.88 -19.82
C SER A 120 -22.16 13.75 -19.83
N PRO A 121 -21.79 14.37 -18.71
CA PRO A 121 -20.54 15.08 -18.59
C PRO A 121 -19.34 14.22 -18.97
N PRO A 122 -18.35 14.74 -19.72
CA PRO A 122 -17.20 13.96 -20.17
C PRO A 122 -16.39 13.34 -19.05
N ASP A 123 -16.28 14.00 -17.89
CA ASP A 123 -15.64 13.50 -16.67
C ASP A 123 -16.41 12.30 -16.08
N GLN A 124 -17.73 12.33 -16.05
CA GLN A 124 -18.56 11.19 -15.62
C GLN A 124 -18.45 10.03 -16.60
N ILE A 125 -18.38 10.28 -17.91
CA ILE A 125 -18.15 9.25 -18.92
C ILE A 125 -16.78 8.60 -18.69
N ALA A 126 -15.70 9.40 -18.56
CA ALA A 126 -14.35 8.90 -18.33
C ALA A 126 -14.28 8.09 -17.02
N ASN A 127 -14.88 8.59 -15.94
CA ASN A 127 -14.97 7.89 -14.66
C ASN A 127 -15.74 6.58 -14.77
N SER A 128 -16.85 6.57 -15.50
CA SER A 128 -17.66 5.38 -15.71
C SER A 128 -16.97 4.35 -16.62
N LEU A 129 -16.30 4.79 -17.68
CA LEU A 129 -15.47 3.93 -18.53
C LEU A 129 -14.35 3.30 -17.71
N ASN A 130 -13.71 4.09 -16.86
CA ASN A 130 -12.69 3.57 -15.94
C ASN A 130 -13.30 2.70 -14.84
N ARG A 131 -14.46 3.00 -14.32
CA ARG A 131 -15.15 2.23 -13.30
C ARG A 131 -15.66 0.88 -13.79
N PHE A 132 -16.19 0.79 -15.00
CA PHE A 132 -16.92 -0.39 -15.46
C PHE A 132 -16.18 -1.21 -16.51
N TYR A 133 -15.34 -0.59 -17.33
CA TYR A 133 -14.55 -1.25 -18.37
C TYR A 133 -13.06 -1.35 -18.03
N SER A 134 -12.61 -0.70 -16.96
CA SER A 134 -11.35 -1.08 -16.34
C SER A 134 -11.53 -2.36 -15.53
N ALA A 135 -12.15 -3.35 -16.11
CA ALA A 135 -12.08 -4.72 -15.62
C ALA A 135 -10.64 -5.28 -15.68
N ASN A 136 -9.70 -4.51 -16.23
CA ASN A 136 -8.27 -4.71 -16.05
C ASN A 136 -7.66 -3.78 -15.00
N ILE A 137 -8.45 -2.91 -14.35
CA ILE A 137 -7.99 -2.05 -13.26
C ILE A 137 -9.04 -2.16 -12.15
N GLY A 138 -8.82 -3.12 -11.23
CA GLY A 138 -9.69 -3.33 -10.09
C GLY A 138 -9.97 -2.04 -9.31
N GLU A 139 -11.23 -1.75 -9.11
CA GLU A 139 -11.64 -0.91 -7.99
C GLU A 139 -11.02 -1.49 -6.72
N ALA A 140 -10.30 -0.68 -5.98
CA ALA A 140 -10.04 -0.97 -4.59
C ALA A 140 -11.41 -1.09 -3.92
N GLY A 141 -11.90 -2.32 -3.69
CA GLY A 141 -13.18 -2.54 -3.03
C GLY A 141 -14.10 -3.61 -3.61
N ARG A 142 -13.81 -4.21 -4.77
CA ARG A 142 -14.55 -5.40 -5.20
C ARG A 142 -13.78 -6.65 -4.85
N THR A 143 -14.27 -7.37 -3.86
CA THR A 143 -14.02 -8.79 -3.71
C THR A 143 -14.41 -9.44 -5.04
N LEU A 144 -13.46 -10.02 -5.75
CA LEU A 144 -13.78 -11.05 -6.71
C LEU A 144 -14.33 -12.21 -5.87
N TRP A 145 -15.65 -12.23 -5.69
CA TRP A 145 -16.34 -13.46 -5.41
C TRP A 145 -16.18 -14.29 -6.68
N VAL A 146 -15.18 -15.12 -6.72
CA VAL A 146 -15.10 -16.19 -7.70
C VAL A 146 -16.06 -17.24 -7.18
N ASP A 147 -17.35 -17.07 -7.51
CA ASP A 147 -18.35 -18.11 -7.31
C ASP A 147 -17.93 -19.28 -8.19
N GLU A 148 -17.66 -20.44 -7.60
CA GLU A 148 -17.40 -21.67 -8.34
C GLU A 148 -18.44 -21.90 -9.43
N LYS A 149 -19.69 -21.51 -9.18
CA LYS A 149 -20.80 -21.59 -10.14
C LYS A 149 -20.71 -20.58 -11.30
N GLU A 150 -20.01 -19.45 -11.11
CA GLU A 150 -19.72 -18.54 -12.22
C GLU A 150 -18.52 -18.99 -13.04
N LEU A 151 -17.52 -19.65 -12.44
CA LEU A 151 -16.45 -20.34 -13.17
C LEU A 151 -17.00 -21.51 -14.00
N GLU A 152 -17.98 -22.26 -13.50
CA GLU A 152 -18.65 -23.34 -14.26
C GLU A 152 -19.59 -22.80 -15.34
N LYS A 153 -20.24 -21.63 -15.12
CA LYS A 153 -21.15 -21.00 -16.08
C LYS A 153 -20.43 -20.17 -17.15
N ALA A 154 -19.26 -19.61 -16.83
CA ALA A 154 -18.46 -18.97 -17.83
C ALA A 154 -17.87 -20.05 -18.73
N LYS A 155 -18.26 -20.10 -20.00
CA LYS A 155 -17.62 -20.90 -21.07
C LYS A 155 -16.19 -20.39 -21.36
N VAL A 156 -15.43 -20.04 -20.33
CA VAL A 156 -14.06 -19.54 -20.39
C VAL A 156 -13.16 -20.72 -20.05
N ASN A 157 -12.11 -20.93 -20.83
CA ASN A 157 -11.07 -21.90 -20.52
C ASN A 157 -10.58 -21.69 -19.07
N PRO A 158 -10.61 -22.71 -18.19
CA PRO A 158 -10.21 -22.59 -16.78
C PRO A 158 -8.81 -21.99 -16.61
N GLU A 159 -7.87 -22.30 -17.50
CA GLU A 159 -6.51 -21.76 -17.47
C GLU A 159 -6.49 -20.24 -17.71
N GLU A 160 -7.30 -19.75 -18.63
CA GLU A 160 -7.43 -18.32 -18.90
C GLU A 160 -8.05 -17.57 -17.71
N ALA A 161 -9.01 -18.16 -17.02
CA ALA A 161 -9.61 -17.60 -15.82
C ALA A 161 -8.59 -17.46 -14.69
N ILE A 162 -7.76 -18.48 -14.44
CA ILE A 162 -6.69 -18.45 -13.44
C ILE A 162 -5.60 -17.44 -13.79
N ALA A 163 -5.21 -17.35 -15.07
CA ALA A 163 -4.27 -16.33 -15.53
C ALA A 163 -4.80 -14.91 -15.26
N ARG A 164 -6.09 -14.64 -15.50
CA ARG A 164 -6.73 -13.36 -15.23
C ARG A 164 -6.78 -13.03 -13.73
N ILE A 165 -7.10 -14.01 -12.88
CA ILE A 165 -7.11 -13.83 -11.42
C ILE A 165 -5.69 -13.50 -10.94
N THR A 166 -4.67 -14.23 -11.41
CA THR A 166 -3.28 -13.97 -11.06
C THR A 166 -2.84 -12.58 -11.52
N GLN A 167 -3.18 -12.18 -12.75
CA GLN A 167 -2.89 -10.85 -13.26
C GLN A 167 -3.58 -9.75 -12.42
N HIS A 168 -4.81 -10.01 -11.97
CA HIS A 168 -5.53 -9.08 -11.09
C HIS A 168 -4.81 -8.90 -9.75
N ILE A 169 -4.39 -9.99 -9.12
CA ILE A 169 -3.61 -9.94 -7.86
C ILE A 169 -2.32 -9.13 -8.04
N LEU A 170 -1.61 -9.31 -9.15
CA LEU A 170 -0.39 -8.55 -9.47
C LEU A 170 -0.69 -7.07 -9.72
N ASN A 171 -1.73 -6.76 -10.47
CA ASN A 171 -2.15 -5.38 -10.74
C ASN A 171 -2.55 -4.64 -9.46
N ASP A 172 -3.28 -5.29 -8.56
CA ASP A 172 -3.66 -4.72 -7.27
C ASP A 172 -2.42 -4.44 -6.41
N ALA A 173 -1.46 -5.36 -6.38
CA ALA A 173 -0.20 -5.14 -5.68
C ALA A 173 0.55 -3.91 -6.20
N VAL A 174 0.63 -3.74 -7.53
CA VAL A 174 1.29 -2.59 -8.15
C VAL A 174 0.57 -1.29 -7.83
N LYS A 175 -0.77 -1.26 -7.90
CA LYS A 175 -1.58 -0.07 -7.57
C LYS A 175 -1.43 0.35 -6.12
N LEU A 176 -1.42 -0.63 -5.22
CA LEU A 176 -1.23 -0.40 -3.80
C LEU A 176 0.22 -0.01 -3.46
N GLY A 177 1.15 -0.08 -4.42
CA GLY A 177 2.57 0.11 -4.17
C GLY A 177 3.15 -0.97 -3.24
N ALA A 178 2.60 -2.19 -3.31
CA ALA A 178 3.04 -3.29 -2.47
C ALA A 178 4.46 -3.75 -2.81
N SER A 179 5.24 -4.07 -1.78
CA SER A 179 6.56 -4.69 -1.92
C SER A 179 6.48 -6.20 -2.04
N ASP A 180 5.50 -6.83 -1.37
CA ASP A 180 5.35 -8.28 -1.35
C ASP A 180 3.86 -8.65 -1.40
N ILE A 181 3.57 -9.78 -2.05
CA ILE A 181 2.26 -10.45 -2.05
C ILE A 181 2.41 -11.75 -1.27
N HIS A 182 1.52 -12.00 -0.34
CA HIS A 182 1.46 -13.24 0.43
C HIS A 182 0.16 -13.97 0.06
N ILE A 183 0.26 -15.20 -0.43
CA ILE A 183 -0.87 -16.10 -0.61
C ILE A 183 -0.74 -17.19 0.42
N GLN A 184 -1.67 -17.28 1.34
CA GLN A 184 -1.60 -18.18 2.49
C GLN A 184 -2.94 -18.87 2.74
N PRO A 185 -2.96 -20.04 3.41
CA PRO A 185 -4.19 -20.70 3.83
C PRO A 185 -5.02 -19.82 4.77
N PHE A 186 -6.34 -19.83 4.60
CA PHE A 186 -7.26 -19.10 5.45
C PHE A 186 -8.70 -19.63 5.30
N LEU A 187 -9.36 -20.01 6.39
CA LEU A 187 -10.77 -20.45 6.46
C LEU A 187 -11.17 -21.46 5.36
N GLY A 188 -10.41 -22.53 5.19
CA GLY A 188 -10.68 -23.54 4.16
C GLY A 188 -10.44 -23.07 2.72
N GLY A 189 -9.83 -21.90 2.52
CA GLY A 189 -9.44 -21.32 1.23
C GLY A 189 -8.06 -20.71 1.26
N GLY A 190 -7.90 -19.57 0.61
CA GLY A 190 -6.68 -18.76 0.60
C GLY A 190 -6.95 -17.30 0.88
N LEU A 191 -6.01 -16.64 1.54
CA LEU A 191 -6.00 -15.20 1.74
C LEU A 191 -4.79 -14.59 1.03
N VAL A 192 -5.07 -13.65 0.14
CA VAL A 192 -4.04 -12.78 -0.44
C VAL A 192 -3.84 -11.60 0.49
N ARG A 193 -2.59 -11.32 0.86
CA ARG A 193 -2.22 -10.12 1.61
C ARG A 193 -1.13 -9.36 0.88
N TYR A 194 -1.19 -8.05 0.95
CA TYR A 194 -0.21 -7.14 0.35
C TYR A 194 0.62 -6.46 1.42
N ARG A 195 1.94 -6.43 1.26
CA ARG A 195 2.80 -5.63 2.13
C ARG A 195 2.96 -4.24 1.53
N VAL A 196 2.25 -3.27 2.11
CA VAL A 196 2.27 -1.87 1.68
C VAL A 196 2.90 -1.04 2.79
N ASP A 197 3.91 -0.24 2.44
CA ASP A 197 4.66 0.59 3.41
C ASP A 197 5.13 -0.18 4.66
N GLY A 198 5.51 -1.45 4.48
CA GLY A 198 6.01 -2.33 5.53
C GLY A 198 4.92 -3.07 6.32
N MET A 199 3.64 -2.71 6.14
CA MET A 199 2.50 -3.32 6.83
C MET A 199 1.80 -4.34 5.93
N LEU A 200 1.40 -5.49 6.50
CA LEU A 200 0.56 -6.44 5.79
C LEU A 200 -0.90 -5.97 5.83
N MET A 201 -1.46 -5.82 4.64
CA MET A 201 -2.87 -5.48 4.44
C MET A 201 -3.61 -6.68 3.88
N ARG A 202 -4.83 -6.88 4.34
CA ARG A 202 -5.73 -7.91 3.80
C ARG A 202 -6.16 -7.52 2.39
N GLY A 203 -6.07 -8.48 1.48
CA GLY A 203 -6.58 -8.41 0.11
C GLY A 203 -7.72 -9.41 -0.09
N THR A 204 -7.75 -10.05 -1.25
CA THR A 204 -8.80 -10.96 -1.69
C THR A 204 -8.71 -12.33 -1.00
N SER A 205 -9.86 -12.90 -0.65
CA SER A 205 -9.97 -14.31 -0.25
C SER A 205 -10.24 -15.18 -1.49
N LEU A 206 -9.61 -16.34 -1.55
CA LEU A 206 -9.73 -17.29 -2.65
C LEU A 206 -10.34 -18.61 -2.15
N PRO A 207 -11.33 -19.19 -2.87
CA PRO A 207 -11.73 -20.59 -2.64
C PRO A 207 -10.54 -21.54 -2.79
N VAL A 208 -10.57 -22.71 -2.13
CA VAL A 208 -9.46 -23.69 -2.14
C VAL A 208 -9.03 -24.03 -3.56
N THR A 209 -9.98 -24.40 -4.43
CA THR A 209 -9.73 -24.82 -5.81
C THR A 209 -9.06 -23.73 -6.65
N VAL A 210 -9.46 -22.47 -6.45
CA VAL A 210 -8.90 -21.29 -7.11
C VAL A 210 -7.51 -20.99 -6.59
N ARG A 211 -7.33 -21.02 -5.25
CA ARG A 211 -6.01 -20.82 -4.64
C ARG A 211 -4.99 -21.80 -5.18
N ASP A 212 -5.29 -23.09 -5.15
CA ASP A 212 -4.37 -24.13 -5.58
C ASP A 212 -4.03 -24.02 -7.08
N SER A 213 -5.01 -23.59 -7.89
CA SER A 213 -4.78 -23.35 -9.29
C SER A 213 -3.91 -22.11 -9.54
N VAL A 214 -4.10 -21.02 -8.76
CA VAL A 214 -3.25 -19.81 -8.79
C VAL A 214 -1.81 -20.16 -8.37
N LEU A 215 -1.65 -20.95 -7.30
CA LEU A 215 -0.32 -21.38 -6.84
C LEU A 215 0.38 -22.19 -7.95
N ARG A 216 -0.27 -23.21 -8.51
CA ARG A 216 0.28 -24.01 -9.61
C ARG A 216 0.64 -23.17 -10.83
N PHE A 217 -0.23 -22.24 -11.21
CA PHE A 217 0.04 -21.34 -12.33
C PHE A 217 1.31 -20.50 -12.10
N ILE A 218 1.47 -19.90 -10.91
CA ILE A 218 2.65 -19.08 -10.58
C ILE A 218 3.91 -19.94 -10.54
N LEU A 219 3.85 -21.13 -9.94
CA LEU A 219 4.98 -22.07 -9.90
C LEU A 219 5.42 -22.49 -11.31
N THR A 220 4.47 -22.82 -12.19
CA THR A 220 4.75 -23.13 -13.61
C THR A 220 5.43 -21.96 -14.32
N GLN A 221 4.92 -20.74 -14.15
CA GLN A 221 5.50 -19.55 -14.80
C GLN A 221 6.91 -19.22 -14.28
N ALA A 222 7.24 -19.64 -13.07
CA ALA A 222 8.54 -19.45 -12.44
C ALA A 222 9.51 -20.63 -12.66
N ASP A 223 9.12 -21.62 -13.49
CA ASP A 223 9.88 -22.84 -13.76
C ASP A 223 10.22 -23.66 -12.49
N LEU A 224 9.26 -23.68 -11.54
CA LEU A 224 9.36 -24.44 -10.30
C LEU A 224 8.62 -25.77 -10.39
N ASP A 225 9.09 -26.77 -9.63
CA ASP A 225 8.53 -28.12 -9.66
C ASP A 225 7.18 -28.18 -8.94
N ILE A 226 6.10 -28.29 -9.72
CA ILE A 226 4.72 -28.39 -9.23
C ILE A 226 4.48 -29.71 -8.48
N SER A 227 5.22 -30.76 -8.79
CA SER A 227 5.04 -32.08 -8.16
C SER A 227 5.68 -32.17 -6.77
N ASN A 228 6.60 -31.27 -6.47
CA ASN A 228 7.31 -31.23 -5.19
C ASN A 228 6.56 -30.38 -4.17
N HIS A 229 5.79 -31.05 -3.33
CA HIS A 229 5.05 -30.43 -2.21
C HIS A 229 5.77 -30.58 -0.87
N THR A 230 7.03 -31.01 -0.84
CA THR A 230 7.74 -31.36 0.39
C THR A 230 8.89 -30.42 0.73
N THR A 231 9.52 -29.81 -0.26
CA THR A 231 10.68 -28.95 -0.07
C THR A 231 10.37 -27.48 -0.43
N PRO A 232 10.95 -26.51 0.28
CA PRO A 232 10.91 -25.12 -0.13
C PRO A 232 11.52 -24.93 -1.53
N GLN A 233 10.95 -24.01 -2.29
CA GLN A 233 11.43 -23.68 -3.63
C GLN A 233 11.45 -22.16 -3.82
N ASP A 234 12.48 -21.64 -4.46
CA ASP A 234 12.64 -20.25 -4.81
C ASP A 234 12.78 -20.09 -6.32
N GLY A 235 12.08 -19.13 -6.90
CA GLY A 235 12.07 -18.86 -8.34
C GLY A 235 12.08 -17.38 -8.66
N ARG A 236 12.29 -17.08 -9.95
CA ARG A 236 12.26 -15.71 -10.48
C ARG A 236 11.38 -15.66 -11.71
N LEU A 237 10.61 -14.61 -11.84
CA LEU A 237 9.73 -14.38 -13.00
C LEU A 237 9.78 -12.89 -13.37
N ARG A 238 10.00 -12.61 -14.65
CA ARG A 238 9.91 -11.24 -15.17
C ARG A 238 8.55 -11.01 -15.81
N VAL A 239 7.87 -9.95 -15.40
CA VAL A 239 6.53 -9.60 -15.89
C VAL A 239 6.46 -8.13 -16.28
N LEU A 240 5.62 -7.84 -17.27
CA LEU A 240 5.25 -6.48 -17.64
C LEU A 240 3.88 -6.16 -17.03
N ILE A 241 3.82 -5.13 -16.18
CA ILE A 241 2.58 -4.71 -15.54
C ILE A 241 2.45 -3.18 -15.75
N ASN A 242 1.37 -2.73 -16.39
CA ASN A 242 1.13 -1.31 -16.69
C ASN A 242 2.36 -0.61 -17.32
N ASP A 243 2.92 -1.19 -18.38
CA ASP A 243 4.10 -0.71 -19.12
C ASP A 243 5.40 -0.62 -18.29
N SER A 244 5.40 -1.15 -17.08
CA SER A 244 6.58 -1.23 -16.22
C SER A 244 7.03 -2.67 -16.06
N THR A 245 8.34 -2.88 -16.13
CA THR A 245 8.94 -4.21 -15.94
C THR A 245 9.19 -4.47 -14.46
N TYR A 246 8.66 -5.58 -13.97
CA TYR A 246 8.87 -6.08 -12.62
C TYR A 246 9.62 -7.40 -12.64
N ASP A 247 10.66 -7.52 -11.84
CA ASP A 247 11.25 -8.81 -11.49
C ASP A 247 10.55 -9.32 -10.22
N LEU A 248 9.91 -10.48 -10.32
CA LEU A 248 9.25 -11.15 -9.22
C LEU A 248 10.17 -12.21 -8.65
N ARG A 249 10.40 -12.18 -7.34
CA ARG A 249 11.04 -13.27 -6.59
C ARG A 249 9.96 -14.04 -5.87
N ILE A 250 9.88 -15.31 -6.16
CA ILE A 250 8.84 -16.21 -5.70
C ILE A 250 9.45 -17.17 -4.71
N SER A 251 8.89 -17.24 -3.51
CA SER A 251 9.26 -18.20 -2.48
C SER A 251 8.05 -19.05 -2.15
N TYR A 252 8.15 -20.33 -2.42
CA TYR A 252 7.14 -21.34 -2.11
C TYR A 252 7.58 -22.14 -0.88
N LEU A 253 6.70 -22.20 0.10
CA LEU A 253 6.94 -22.93 1.34
C LEU A 253 5.80 -23.91 1.60
N PRO A 254 6.04 -25.23 1.49
CA PRO A 254 5.09 -26.24 1.92
C PRO A 254 4.92 -26.22 3.45
N SER A 255 3.71 -26.45 3.92
CA SER A 255 3.32 -26.52 5.32
C SER A 255 2.63 -27.86 5.59
N HIS A 256 2.35 -28.20 6.85
CA HIS A 256 1.87 -29.52 7.27
C HIS A 256 0.66 -30.05 6.50
N ASN A 257 -0.31 -29.20 6.17
CA ASN A 257 -1.51 -29.58 5.42
C ASN A 257 -1.81 -28.62 4.25
N ASP A 258 -0.87 -27.73 3.89
CA ASP A 258 -1.13 -26.68 2.94
C ASP A 258 0.18 -26.07 2.41
N SER A 259 0.09 -24.99 1.63
CA SER A 259 1.26 -24.29 1.10
C SER A 259 1.09 -22.79 1.17
N ARG A 260 2.22 -22.11 1.28
CA ARG A 260 2.31 -20.66 1.32
C ARG A 260 3.21 -20.16 0.19
N LEU A 261 2.79 -19.10 -0.45
CA LEU A 261 3.57 -18.41 -1.49
C LEU A 261 3.80 -16.96 -1.09
N VAL A 262 5.02 -16.50 -1.27
CA VAL A 262 5.39 -15.09 -1.14
C VAL A 262 6.00 -14.64 -2.47
N ILE A 263 5.51 -13.52 -3.00
CA ILE A 263 6.02 -12.91 -4.22
C ILE A 263 6.53 -11.51 -3.86
N ARG A 264 7.83 -11.28 -3.99
CA ARG A 264 8.42 -9.94 -3.89
C ARG A 264 8.42 -9.25 -5.25
N LEU A 265 7.97 -8.00 -5.29
CA LEU A 265 7.89 -7.19 -6.50
C LEU A 265 9.07 -6.21 -6.55
N LEU A 266 9.91 -6.31 -7.57
CA LEU A 266 11.05 -5.42 -7.79
C LEU A 266 10.83 -4.63 -9.08
N ASN A 267 10.47 -3.35 -8.96
CA ASN A 267 10.27 -2.46 -10.11
C ASN A 267 11.63 -2.01 -10.66
N GLN A 268 12.04 -2.49 -11.81
CA GLN A 268 13.33 -2.19 -12.43
C GLN A 268 13.45 -0.76 -13.00
N GLY A 269 12.34 -0.04 -13.17
CA GLY A 269 12.31 1.36 -13.62
C GLY A 269 12.45 2.38 -12.49
N ARG A 270 12.78 1.98 -11.27
CA ARG A 270 12.82 2.89 -10.12
C ARG A 270 13.97 3.87 -10.20
N ASN A 271 13.66 5.16 -10.00
CA ASN A 271 14.68 6.20 -9.86
C ASN A 271 15.27 6.19 -8.45
N PHE A 272 16.59 6.11 -8.36
CA PHE A 272 17.34 6.14 -7.11
C PHE A 272 17.92 7.53 -6.89
N SER A 273 17.26 8.37 -6.07
CA SER A 273 17.84 9.61 -5.58
C SER A 273 17.43 9.86 -4.12
N LEU A 274 18.27 10.51 -3.35
CA LEU A 274 18.00 10.80 -1.93
C LEU A 274 16.77 11.70 -1.76
N GLU A 275 16.50 12.57 -2.74
CA GLU A 275 15.32 13.44 -2.79
C GLU A 275 14.04 12.61 -2.89
N VAL A 276 14.00 11.69 -3.87
CA VAL A 276 12.83 10.80 -4.10
C VAL A 276 12.59 9.89 -2.90
N LEU A 277 13.66 9.49 -2.21
CA LEU A 277 13.57 8.69 -0.98
C LEU A 277 13.07 9.50 0.23
N GLY A 278 13.00 10.82 0.12
CA GLY A 278 12.48 11.70 1.15
C GLY A 278 13.47 12.02 2.27
N PHE A 279 14.77 11.96 1.99
CA PHE A 279 15.79 12.41 2.94
C PHE A 279 15.69 13.92 3.16
N PRO A 280 15.75 14.40 4.43
CA PRO A 280 15.88 15.83 4.71
C PRO A 280 17.11 16.43 4.04
N MET A 281 17.00 17.69 3.57
CA MET A 281 18.08 18.37 2.81
C MET A 281 19.43 18.36 3.55
N ARG A 282 19.40 18.58 4.88
CA ARG A 282 20.61 18.52 5.71
C ARG A 282 21.29 17.18 5.63
N ASP A 283 20.54 16.09 5.74
CA ASP A 283 21.05 14.74 5.75
C ASP A 283 21.59 14.34 4.37
N GLN A 284 20.94 14.80 3.30
CA GLN A 284 21.44 14.66 1.93
C GLN A 284 22.80 15.35 1.76
N GLN A 285 22.96 16.56 2.29
CA GLN A 285 24.24 17.31 2.22
C GLN A 285 25.35 16.57 2.96
N THR A 286 25.07 16.09 4.18
CA THR A 286 26.03 15.30 4.97
C THR A 286 26.44 14.03 4.24
N LEU A 287 25.49 13.25 3.74
CA LEU A 287 25.77 12.01 3.00
C LEU A 287 26.58 12.29 1.72
N ARG A 288 26.23 13.33 0.95
CA ARG A 288 27.02 13.74 -0.23
C ARG A 288 28.43 14.20 0.13
N GLN A 289 28.62 14.87 1.26
CA GLN A 289 29.92 15.27 1.74
C GLN A 289 30.77 14.05 2.14
N LEU A 290 30.19 13.07 2.82
CA LEU A 290 30.84 11.80 3.13
C LEU A 290 31.27 11.04 1.86
N CYS A 291 30.46 11.05 0.83
CA CYS A 291 30.75 10.43 -0.46
C CYS A 291 31.89 11.11 -1.26
N ARG A 292 32.31 12.33 -0.89
CA ARG A 292 33.45 13.00 -1.51
C ARG A 292 34.80 12.59 -0.93
N GLN A 293 34.80 11.74 0.11
CA GLN A 293 36.03 11.19 0.66
C GLN A 293 36.71 10.27 -0.35
N SER A 294 38.05 10.37 -0.48
CA SER A 294 38.78 9.51 -1.39
C SER A 294 38.89 8.07 -0.91
N LYS A 295 38.78 7.85 0.41
CA LYS A 295 38.89 6.53 1.06
C LYS A 295 38.17 6.52 2.39
N GLY A 296 37.73 5.35 2.81
CA GLY A 296 37.14 5.14 4.13
C GLY A 296 35.98 4.19 4.09
N LEU A 297 35.49 3.82 5.26
CA LEU A 297 34.31 2.98 5.44
C LEU A 297 33.09 3.85 5.82
N ILE A 298 32.01 3.72 5.10
CA ILE A 298 30.70 4.28 5.42
C ILE A 298 29.73 3.12 5.64
N LEU A 299 29.22 3.00 6.85
CA LEU A 299 28.32 1.91 7.24
C LEU A 299 26.88 2.37 7.30
N PHE A 300 25.97 1.54 6.77
CA PHE A 300 24.54 1.67 7.01
C PHE A 300 24.08 0.54 7.91
N THR A 301 23.33 0.86 8.96
CA THR A 301 22.80 -0.13 9.88
C THR A 301 21.30 0.00 10.10
N GLY A 302 20.69 -1.07 10.54
CA GLY A 302 19.26 -1.15 10.83
C GLY A 302 18.66 -2.51 10.47
N PRO A 303 17.41 -2.78 10.86
CA PRO A 303 16.75 -4.05 10.58
C PRO A 303 16.48 -4.24 9.08
N THR A 304 16.05 -5.45 8.73
CA THR A 304 15.57 -5.75 7.38
C THR A 304 14.38 -4.85 7.02
N GLY A 305 14.38 -4.31 5.80
CA GLY A 305 13.34 -3.39 5.35
C GLY A 305 13.50 -1.94 5.81
N SER A 306 14.59 -1.58 6.51
CA SER A 306 14.87 -0.17 6.87
C SER A 306 15.36 0.70 5.70
N GLY A 307 15.49 0.14 4.49
CA GLY A 307 15.84 0.88 3.28
C GLY A 307 17.34 1.09 3.04
N LYS A 308 18.24 0.40 3.76
CA LYS A 308 19.69 0.52 3.64
C LYS A 308 20.18 0.39 2.19
N THR A 309 19.84 -0.73 1.54
CA THR A 309 20.24 -1.02 0.16
C THR A 309 19.75 0.06 -0.81
N THR A 310 18.52 0.52 -0.65
CA THR A 310 17.96 1.59 -1.50
C THR A 310 18.71 2.91 -1.31
N SER A 311 19.09 3.25 -0.08
CA SER A 311 19.90 4.44 0.23
C SER A 311 21.30 4.34 -0.35
N LEU A 312 21.94 3.18 -0.20
CA LEU A 312 23.27 2.91 -0.77
C LEU A 312 23.24 2.98 -2.30
N TYR A 313 22.23 2.39 -2.94
CA TYR A 313 22.05 2.49 -4.39
C TYR A 313 21.86 3.94 -4.86
N SER A 314 21.14 4.75 -4.09
CA SER A 314 20.98 6.18 -4.40
C SER A 314 22.31 6.95 -4.30
N LEU A 315 23.16 6.60 -3.34
CA LEU A 315 24.49 7.18 -3.22
C LEU A 315 25.40 6.73 -4.36
N LEU A 316 25.41 5.42 -4.67
CA LEU A 316 26.21 4.87 -5.77
C LEU A 316 25.80 5.43 -7.13
N ALA A 317 24.48 5.55 -7.38
CA ALA A 317 23.97 6.18 -8.60
C ALA A 317 24.43 7.63 -8.75
N GLY A 318 24.50 8.38 -7.64
CA GLY A 318 25.00 9.76 -7.62
C GLY A 318 26.54 9.87 -7.80
N LEU A 319 27.27 8.80 -7.50
CA LEU A 319 28.74 8.72 -7.66
C LEU A 319 29.16 8.12 -9.00
N ASN A 320 28.23 7.49 -9.71
CA ASN A 320 28.51 6.78 -10.95
C ASN A 320 28.83 7.77 -12.08
N LYS A 321 30.10 7.87 -12.42
CA LYS A 321 30.66 8.70 -13.49
C LYS A 321 31.57 7.86 -14.38
N PRO A 322 31.84 8.28 -15.64
CA PRO A 322 32.67 7.51 -16.56
C PRO A 322 34.09 7.27 -16.09
N ASP A 323 34.61 8.12 -15.20
CA ASP A 323 35.97 8.10 -14.64
C ASP A 323 36.06 7.39 -13.28
N ILE A 324 34.98 6.76 -12.80
CA ILE A 324 34.94 6.09 -11.49
C ILE A 324 34.51 4.62 -11.69
N ASN A 325 35.37 3.71 -11.26
CA ASN A 325 35.07 2.27 -11.27
C ASN A 325 34.37 1.84 -9.97
N ILE A 326 33.07 1.56 -10.06
CA ILE A 326 32.26 1.12 -8.93
C ILE A 326 31.96 -0.38 -9.06
N MET A 327 32.27 -1.13 -8.00
CA MET A 327 32.00 -2.56 -7.93
C MET A 327 31.19 -2.90 -6.67
N THR A 328 30.29 -3.88 -6.79
CA THR A 328 29.48 -4.35 -5.64
C THR A 328 29.58 -5.87 -5.49
N ALA A 329 29.52 -6.35 -4.25
CA ALA A 329 29.34 -7.75 -3.89
C ALA A 329 28.04 -7.85 -3.07
N GLU A 330 27.03 -8.58 -3.54
CA GLU A 330 25.67 -8.57 -3.00
C GLU A 330 25.06 -9.97 -2.92
N ASP A 331 24.16 -10.19 -1.95
CA ASP A 331 23.48 -11.47 -1.70
C ASP A 331 21.97 -11.25 -1.49
N PRO A 332 21.16 -11.29 -2.57
CA PRO A 332 21.53 -11.15 -3.99
C PRO A 332 21.47 -9.67 -4.47
N VAL A 333 21.79 -9.42 -5.74
CA VAL A 333 21.57 -8.11 -6.38
C VAL A 333 20.06 -7.82 -6.47
N GLU A 334 19.62 -6.71 -5.85
CA GLU A 334 18.19 -6.34 -5.81
C GLU A 334 17.72 -5.60 -7.08
N TYR A 335 18.52 -4.66 -7.57
CA TYR A 335 18.26 -3.87 -8.77
C TYR A 335 19.53 -3.74 -9.60
N GLN A 336 19.40 -3.74 -10.91
CA GLN A 336 20.51 -3.49 -11.80
C GLN A 336 20.77 -1.99 -11.92
N LEU A 337 22.01 -1.57 -11.62
CA LEU A 337 22.49 -0.20 -11.78
C LEU A 337 23.36 -0.12 -13.03
N GLN A 338 22.96 0.68 -14.02
CA GLN A 338 23.76 0.86 -15.23
C GLN A 338 25.10 1.47 -14.90
N GLY A 339 26.19 0.96 -15.51
CA GLY A 339 27.54 1.47 -15.32
C GLY A 339 28.23 1.01 -14.04
N ILE A 340 27.60 0.15 -13.23
CA ILE A 340 28.17 -0.43 -12.01
C ILE A 340 28.35 -1.94 -12.19
N SER A 341 29.51 -2.45 -11.83
CA SER A 341 29.82 -3.89 -11.86
C SER A 341 29.28 -4.58 -10.61
N GLN A 342 28.09 -5.18 -10.69
CA GLN A 342 27.43 -5.86 -9.57
C GLN A 342 27.67 -7.37 -9.63
N ILE A 343 28.28 -7.91 -8.57
CA ILE A 343 28.62 -9.33 -8.44
C ILE A 343 27.68 -9.98 -7.41
N GLU A 344 26.90 -10.95 -7.85
CA GLU A 344 26.05 -11.74 -6.96
C GLU A 344 26.88 -12.82 -6.26
N VAL A 345 26.82 -12.86 -4.94
CA VAL A 345 27.41 -13.89 -4.09
C VAL A 345 26.61 -15.19 -4.29
N ASP A 346 27.33 -16.32 -4.36
CA ASP A 346 26.76 -17.65 -4.53
C ASP A 346 27.70 -18.67 -3.85
N GLU A 347 27.43 -18.97 -2.62
CA GLU A 347 28.26 -19.89 -1.82
C GLU A 347 28.34 -21.27 -2.43
N GLY A 348 27.27 -21.76 -3.06
CA GLY A 348 27.22 -23.05 -3.73
C GLY A 348 28.20 -23.17 -4.91
N ARG A 349 28.55 -22.03 -5.52
CA ARG A 349 29.53 -21.91 -6.60
C ARG A 349 30.90 -21.37 -6.13
N GLY A 350 31.12 -21.30 -4.82
CA GLY A 350 32.38 -20.81 -4.25
C GLY A 350 32.57 -19.28 -4.31
N ARG A 351 31.54 -18.50 -4.67
CA ARG A 351 31.56 -17.04 -4.69
C ARG A 351 31.08 -16.49 -3.35
N ARG A 352 31.94 -16.61 -2.32
CA ARG A 352 31.70 -16.02 -1.00
C ARG A 352 32.10 -14.55 -1.00
N PHE A 353 31.60 -13.76 -0.04
CA PHE A 353 31.93 -12.34 0.09
C PHE A 353 33.45 -12.09 0.14
N ASP A 354 34.19 -12.82 0.97
CA ASP A 354 35.62 -12.67 1.11
C ASP A 354 36.39 -13.00 -0.19
N THR A 355 35.99 -14.03 -0.92
CA THR A 355 36.64 -14.44 -2.19
C THR A 355 36.31 -13.46 -3.32
N VAL A 356 35.07 -12.96 -3.38
CA VAL A 356 34.66 -11.92 -4.33
C VAL A 356 35.44 -10.63 -4.08
N LEU A 357 35.51 -10.16 -2.82
CA LEU A 357 36.25 -8.95 -2.45
C LEU A 357 37.74 -9.05 -2.79
N LYS A 358 38.40 -10.20 -2.52
CA LYS A 358 39.81 -10.43 -2.94
C LYS A 358 39.99 -10.28 -4.45
N SER A 359 39.02 -10.68 -5.24
CA SER A 359 39.07 -10.55 -6.69
C SER A 359 38.77 -9.12 -7.14
N MET A 360 37.82 -8.44 -6.52
CA MET A 360 37.49 -7.03 -6.82
C MET A 360 38.71 -6.11 -6.61
N LEU A 361 39.48 -6.29 -5.53
CA LEU A 361 40.67 -5.51 -5.24
C LEU A 361 41.79 -5.62 -6.31
N ARG A 362 41.65 -6.54 -7.27
CA ARG A 362 42.57 -6.68 -8.43
C ARG A 362 41.96 -6.16 -9.73
N GLN A 363 40.77 -5.54 -9.65
CA GLN A 363 40.03 -5.00 -10.80
C GLN A 363 40.08 -3.46 -10.82
N ASP A 364 41.01 -2.84 -10.09
CA ASP A 364 41.19 -1.39 -10.00
C ASP A 364 39.91 -0.64 -9.66
N PRO A 365 39.20 -0.99 -8.57
CA PRO A 365 38.02 -0.28 -8.17
C PRO A 365 38.35 1.01 -7.42
N ASP A 366 37.57 2.07 -7.62
CA ASP A 366 37.59 3.28 -6.79
C ASP A 366 36.65 3.14 -5.60
N ILE A 367 35.45 2.58 -5.85
CA ILE A 367 34.39 2.44 -4.87
C ILE A 367 33.93 0.99 -4.81
N ILE A 368 33.79 0.49 -3.60
CA ILE A 368 33.33 -0.88 -3.34
C ILE A 368 32.10 -0.86 -2.44
N LEU A 369 31.02 -1.56 -2.85
CA LEU A 369 29.92 -1.90 -1.96
C LEU A 369 30.03 -3.36 -1.55
N VAL A 370 30.12 -3.60 -0.25
CA VAL A 370 29.93 -4.91 0.38
C VAL A 370 28.51 -4.97 0.90
N GLY A 371 27.65 -5.77 0.30
CA GLY A 371 26.21 -5.82 0.61
C GLY A 371 25.94 -5.89 2.11
N GLU A 372 26.64 -6.78 2.80
CA GLU A 372 26.62 -6.85 4.27
C GLU A 372 27.86 -7.51 4.85
N ILE A 373 28.18 -7.17 6.10
CA ILE A 373 29.25 -7.80 6.87
C ILE A 373 28.62 -8.70 7.93
N ARG A 374 28.68 -10.03 7.71
CA ARG A 374 28.14 -11.03 8.62
C ARG A 374 29.19 -11.66 9.52
N ASP A 375 30.42 -11.81 9.01
CA ASP A 375 31.52 -12.58 9.60
C ASP A 375 32.83 -11.78 9.65
N ALA A 376 33.81 -12.34 10.41
CA ALA A 376 35.09 -11.72 10.63
C ALA A 376 35.94 -11.62 9.34
N GLU A 377 35.85 -12.61 8.43
CA GLU A 377 36.60 -12.64 7.19
C GLU A 377 36.18 -11.50 6.26
N THR A 378 34.88 -11.30 6.09
CA THR A 378 34.31 -10.18 5.33
C THR A 378 34.67 -8.83 5.97
N ALA A 379 34.60 -8.71 7.32
CA ALA A 379 34.96 -7.49 8.05
C ALA A 379 36.44 -7.11 7.83
N GLN A 380 37.33 -8.08 7.96
CA GLN A 380 38.76 -7.85 7.74
C GLN A 380 39.09 -7.50 6.27
N MET A 381 38.38 -8.11 5.32
CA MET A 381 38.58 -7.79 3.90
C MET A 381 38.07 -6.39 3.54
N ALA A 382 36.90 -5.98 4.09
CA ALA A 382 36.40 -4.63 3.92
C ALA A 382 37.36 -3.58 4.49
N MET A 383 37.90 -3.82 5.69
CA MET A 383 38.90 -2.95 6.29
C MET A 383 40.22 -2.92 5.50
N ARG A 384 40.65 -4.06 4.93
CA ARG A 384 41.81 -4.10 4.04
C ARG A 384 41.59 -3.23 2.81
N ALA A 385 40.42 -3.28 2.18
CA ALA A 385 40.07 -2.42 1.05
C ALA A 385 40.17 -0.93 1.43
N VAL A 386 39.68 -0.55 2.60
CA VAL A 386 39.77 0.82 3.13
C VAL A 386 41.23 1.24 3.33
N MET A 387 42.03 0.36 3.94
CA MET A 387 43.47 0.66 4.23
C MET A 387 44.31 0.76 2.96
N THR A 388 43.92 0.08 1.88
CA THR A 388 44.57 0.16 0.56
C THR A 388 44.06 1.34 -0.29
N GLY A 389 43.15 2.19 0.21
CA GLY A 389 42.82 3.47 -0.41
C GLY A 389 41.43 3.58 -1.03
N HIS A 390 40.57 2.59 -0.87
CA HIS A 390 39.25 2.56 -1.48
C HIS A 390 38.17 3.21 -0.60
N LEU A 391 37.16 3.78 -1.21
CA LEU A 391 35.91 4.14 -0.54
C LEU A 391 34.99 2.92 -0.49
N VAL A 392 34.69 2.47 0.71
CA VAL A 392 33.92 1.24 0.95
C VAL A 392 32.57 1.58 1.61
N PHE A 393 31.50 1.08 1.03
CA PHE A 393 30.17 1.09 1.63
C PHE A 393 29.81 -0.33 2.09
N SER A 394 29.12 -0.42 3.24
CA SER A 394 28.61 -1.72 3.68
C SER A 394 27.40 -1.57 4.59
N THR A 395 26.74 -2.72 4.89
CA THR A 395 25.64 -2.76 5.85
C THR A 395 25.91 -3.69 7.02
N LEU A 396 25.25 -3.37 8.13
CA LEU A 396 25.16 -4.18 9.34
C LEU A 396 23.70 -4.25 9.83
N HIS A 397 23.45 -5.14 10.79
CA HIS A 397 22.16 -5.31 11.45
C HIS A 397 22.27 -4.96 12.94
N THR A 398 22.57 -3.70 13.27
CA THR A 398 22.58 -3.19 14.65
C THR A 398 21.48 -2.17 14.86
N GLN A 399 21.16 -1.87 16.11
CA GLN A 399 20.04 -0.98 16.46
C GLN A 399 20.35 0.49 16.16
N ASP A 400 21.56 0.92 16.42
CA ASP A 400 22.04 2.30 16.31
C ASP A 400 23.44 2.38 15.65
N ALA A 401 23.92 3.58 15.45
CA ALA A 401 25.21 3.83 14.80
C ALA A 401 26.40 3.39 15.69
N LEU A 402 26.34 3.59 17.00
CA LEU A 402 27.40 3.17 17.92
C LEU A 402 27.51 1.65 18.00
N GLY A 403 26.39 0.94 18.10
CA GLY A 403 26.36 -0.52 18.10
C GLY A 403 27.00 -1.13 16.87
N SER A 404 27.01 -0.41 15.73
CA SER A 404 27.73 -0.88 14.53
C SER A 404 29.25 -0.88 14.70
N ILE A 405 29.78 0.09 15.44
CA ILE A 405 31.21 0.16 15.78
C ILE A 405 31.61 -1.02 16.67
N GLN A 406 30.82 -1.24 17.73
CA GLN A 406 31.03 -2.37 18.64
C GLN A 406 30.96 -3.70 17.88
N ARG A 407 29.96 -3.86 17.01
CA ARG A 407 29.80 -5.08 16.21
C ARG A 407 31.02 -5.38 15.33
N LEU A 408 31.65 -4.37 14.73
CA LEU A 408 32.89 -4.57 13.98
C LEU A 408 34.05 -4.97 14.88
N VAL A 409 34.15 -4.44 16.11
CA VAL A 409 35.13 -4.87 17.10
C VAL A 409 34.92 -6.34 17.46
N ASP A 410 33.70 -6.77 17.67
CA ASP A 410 33.34 -8.17 17.97
C ASP A 410 33.70 -9.11 16.81
N LEU A 411 33.62 -8.59 15.56
CA LEU A 411 34.06 -9.31 14.35
C LEU A 411 35.59 -9.25 14.14
N GLY A 412 36.37 -8.78 15.14
CA GLY A 412 37.82 -8.80 15.15
C GLY A 412 38.48 -7.62 14.48
N VAL A 413 37.74 -6.56 14.09
CA VAL A 413 38.35 -5.32 13.61
C VAL A 413 38.88 -4.54 14.80
N THR A 414 40.15 -4.14 14.77
CA THR A 414 40.76 -3.39 15.88
C THR A 414 40.22 -1.96 15.94
N GLN A 415 40.13 -1.39 17.14
CA GLN A 415 39.75 0.01 17.32
C GLN A 415 40.69 0.98 16.57
N GLY A 416 41.95 0.64 16.45
CA GLY A 416 42.93 1.42 15.65
C GLY A 416 42.55 1.43 14.15
N GLN A 417 42.22 0.28 13.59
CA GLN A 417 41.75 0.19 12.18
C GLN A 417 40.49 1.01 11.96
N LEU A 418 39.51 0.93 12.91
CA LEU A 418 38.29 1.73 12.84
C LEU A 418 38.59 3.22 12.96
N ALA A 419 39.43 3.64 13.89
CA ALA A 419 39.84 5.04 14.04
C ALA A 419 40.44 5.64 12.76
N ASP A 420 41.18 4.84 12.01
CA ASP A 420 41.83 5.28 10.76
C ASP A 420 40.90 5.15 9.54
N GLY A 421 40.03 4.13 9.52
CA GLY A 421 39.24 3.76 8.35
C GLY A 421 37.78 4.21 8.37
N LEU A 422 37.10 4.15 9.53
CA LEU A 422 35.67 4.48 9.60
C LEU A 422 35.47 6.00 9.43
N LYS A 423 34.58 6.40 8.52
CA LYS A 423 34.20 7.78 8.29
C LYS A 423 32.89 8.10 8.98
N ALA A 424 31.89 7.25 8.76
CA ALA A 424 30.58 7.41 9.36
C ALA A 424 29.87 6.07 9.55
N ALA A 425 29.00 6.03 10.55
CA ALA A 425 27.97 5.02 10.72
C ALA A 425 26.59 5.69 10.64
N VAL A 426 25.69 5.11 9.84
CA VAL A 426 24.37 5.64 9.56
C VAL A 426 23.33 4.61 9.99
N ALA A 427 22.62 4.88 11.09
CA ALA A 427 21.48 4.06 11.47
C ALA A 427 20.22 4.56 10.79
N GLN A 428 19.45 3.65 10.20
CA GLN A 428 18.28 3.98 9.39
C GLN A 428 17.05 3.17 9.79
N ARG A 429 15.91 3.86 9.85
CA ARG A 429 14.58 3.29 9.97
C ARG A 429 13.66 3.90 8.93
N MET A 430 12.59 3.20 8.57
CA MET A 430 11.55 3.74 7.69
C MET A 430 10.28 3.97 8.50
N ALA A 431 9.81 5.21 8.53
CA ALA A 431 8.52 5.57 9.09
C ALA A 431 7.53 5.94 7.98
N ARG A 432 6.25 5.66 8.21
CA ARG A 432 5.18 6.04 7.28
C ARG A 432 4.82 7.51 7.46
N LYS A 433 4.56 8.18 6.34
CA LYS A 433 4.02 9.54 6.34
C LYS A 433 2.54 9.48 6.66
N VAL A 434 2.09 10.36 7.57
CA VAL A 434 0.66 10.51 7.81
C VAL A 434 -0.05 10.96 6.54
N CYS A 435 -1.23 10.45 6.30
CA CYS A 435 -2.00 10.79 5.10
C CYS A 435 -2.49 12.23 5.18
N PRO A 436 -2.18 13.10 4.20
CA PRO A 436 -2.58 14.51 4.24
C PRO A 436 -4.10 14.72 4.07
N HIS A 437 -4.82 13.70 3.58
CA HIS A 437 -6.26 13.79 3.31
C HIS A 437 -7.13 13.46 4.53
N CYS A 438 -6.61 12.73 5.52
CA CYS A 438 -7.39 12.26 6.65
C CYS A 438 -6.66 12.37 8.00
N ALA A 439 -5.52 13.04 8.06
CA ALA A 439 -4.87 13.32 9.32
C ALA A 439 -5.67 14.37 10.12
N GLU A 440 -5.90 14.09 11.38
CA GLU A 440 -6.61 15.00 12.29
C GLU A 440 -5.74 15.38 13.48
N GLU A 441 -5.93 16.58 14.00
CA GLU A 441 -5.31 17.00 15.26
C GLU A 441 -5.92 16.25 16.44
N VAL A 442 -5.06 15.80 17.34
CA VAL A 442 -5.49 15.07 18.53
C VAL A 442 -6.23 16.02 19.48
N LYS A 443 -7.54 15.85 19.61
CA LYS A 443 -8.38 16.65 20.54
C LYS A 443 -8.38 16.05 21.95
N GLN A 444 -8.49 14.72 22.03
CA GLN A 444 -8.39 13.97 23.29
C GLN A 444 -7.14 13.13 23.24
N ARG A 445 -6.21 13.36 24.15
CA ARG A 445 -4.89 12.73 24.14
C ARG A 445 -4.90 11.44 24.94
N THR A 446 -4.25 10.42 24.38
CA THR A 446 -3.84 9.24 25.15
C THR A 446 -2.74 9.63 26.14
N PRO A 447 -2.44 8.81 27.17
CA PRO A 447 -1.34 9.07 28.08
C PRO A 447 0.01 9.29 27.40
N LEU A 448 0.31 8.51 26.34
CA LEU A 448 1.55 8.67 25.56
C LEU A 448 1.57 9.97 24.74
N GLU A 449 0.45 10.33 24.13
CA GLU A 449 0.32 11.61 23.41
C GLU A 449 0.45 12.81 24.36
N GLN A 450 -0.10 12.70 25.59
CA GLN A 450 0.06 13.72 26.61
C GLN A 450 1.51 13.83 27.06
N LEU A 451 2.19 12.71 27.35
CA LEU A 451 3.60 12.69 27.71
C LEU A 451 4.47 13.34 26.65
N PHE A 452 4.22 13.03 25.36
CA PHE A 452 4.95 13.65 24.26
C PHE A 452 4.71 15.16 24.21
N PHE A 453 3.45 15.59 24.33
CA PHE A 453 3.07 17.00 24.26
C PHE A 453 3.74 17.81 25.40
N ASP A 454 3.71 17.31 26.63
CA ASP A 454 4.28 17.96 27.78
C ASP A 454 5.81 18.19 27.71
N ASN A 455 6.49 17.32 26.92
CA ASN A 455 7.94 17.37 26.81
C ASN A 455 8.45 18.06 25.53
N PHE A 456 7.68 18.06 24.41
CA PHE A 456 8.28 18.39 23.11
C PHE A 456 7.53 19.38 22.25
N SER A 457 6.25 19.64 22.43
CA SER A 457 5.51 20.44 21.47
C SER A 457 4.28 21.10 22.04
N GLU A 458 4.14 22.41 21.77
CA GLU A 458 2.89 23.15 22.02
C GLU A 458 1.83 22.86 20.94
N THR A 459 2.24 22.33 19.79
CA THR A 459 1.34 21.99 18.66
C THR A 459 0.77 20.59 18.86
N PRO A 460 -0.56 20.39 18.75
CA PRO A 460 -1.15 19.07 18.86
C PRO A 460 -0.58 18.09 17.83
N PRO A 461 -0.19 16.88 18.24
CA PRO A 461 0.24 15.85 17.30
C PRO A 461 -0.91 15.43 16.37
N LEU A 462 -0.57 14.80 15.26
CA LEU A 462 -1.56 14.26 14.33
C LEU A 462 -1.90 12.82 14.69
N ARG A 463 -3.14 12.45 14.42
CA ARG A 463 -3.63 11.06 14.43
C ARG A 463 -3.99 10.62 13.02
N ALA A 464 -3.63 9.39 12.68
CA ALA A 464 -3.93 8.77 11.41
C ALA A 464 -5.33 8.13 11.46
N ILE A 465 -6.30 8.67 10.71
CA ILE A 465 -7.68 8.19 10.73
C ILE A 465 -7.90 7.09 9.70
N GLY A 466 -7.61 7.35 8.42
CA GLY A 466 -7.85 6.45 7.31
C GLY A 466 -8.93 6.97 6.37
N CYS A 467 -8.63 6.96 5.06
CA CYS A 467 -9.56 7.32 3.97
C CYS A 467 -9.26 6.51 2.72
N GLU A 468 -10.07 6.64 1.69
CA GLU A 468 -9.86 5.93 0.41
C GLU A 468 -8.49 6.21 -0.20
N ALA A 469 -8.01 7.47 -0.15
CA ALA A 469 -6.72 7.85 -0.72
C ALA A 469 -5.52 7.12 -0.10
N CYS A 470 -5.60 6.75 1.17
CA CYS A 470 -4.57 5.97 1.86
C CYS A 470 -4.97 4.50 2.07
N HIS A 471 -5.97 4.02 1.37
CA HIS A 471 -6.51 2.68 1.53
C HIS A 471 -6.86 2.35 2.99
N PHE A 472 -7.43 3.31 3.70
CA PHE A 472 -7.85 3.27 5.11
C PHE A 472 -6.73 2.98 6.13
N THR A 473 -5.47 3.10 5.73
CA THR A 473 -4.32 2.91 6.63
C THR A 473 -4.04 4.13 7.50
N GLY A 474 -4.48 5.31 7.10
CA GLY A 474 -4.12 6.60 7.71
C GLY A 474 -2.72 7.09 7.31
N TYR A 475 -1.99 6.35 6.46
CA TYR A 475 -0.63 6.67 6.04
C TYR A 475 -0.48 6.54 4.52
N LEU A 476 0.41 7.36 3.93
CA LEU A 476 0.68 7.36 2.49
C LEU A 476 2.16 7.58 2.20
N GLY A 477 2.85 6.50 1.83
CA GLY A 477 4.28 6.50 1.57
C GLY A 477 5.12 6.50 2.85
N ARG A 478 6.44 6.43 2.66
CA ARG A 478 7.43 6.34 3.74
C ARG A 478 8.50 7.40 3.59
N PHE A 479 9.22 7.65 4.68
CA PHE A 479 10.43 8.48 4.71
C PHE A 479 11.47 7.88 5.67
N PRO A 480 12.76 8.15 5.47
CA PRO A 480 13.80 7.65 6.35
C PRO A 480 13.91 8.51 7.63
N LEU A 481 13.99 7.84 8.76
CA LEU A 481 14.55 8.38 10.00
C LEU A 481 16.01 7.93 10.03
N ILE A 482 16.92 8.87 10.11
CA ILE A 482 18.37 8.56 10.08
C ILE A 482 19.12 9.25 11.21
N GLU A 483 20.06 8.50 11.75
CA GLU A 483 21.09 8.94 12.67
C GLU A 483 22.44 8.80 11.97
N ILE A 484 23.17 9.88 11.84
CA ILE A 484 24.49 9.88 11.19
C ILE A 484 25.52 10.18 12.26
N TYR A 485 26.40 9.22 12.51
CA TYR A 485 27.56 9.39 13.37
C TYR A 485 28.82 9.51 12.53
N GLU A 486 29.38 10.71 12.47
CA GLU A 486 30.70 10.97 11.87
C GLU A 486 31.77 10.85 12.95
N LEU A 487 32.84 10.09 12.70
CA LEU A 487 33.93 9.99 13.64
C LEU A 487 34.68 11.32 13.74
N SER A 488 34.54 12.00 14.88
CA SER A 488 35.31 13.21 15.21
C SER A 488 36.81 12.89 15.44
N ALA A 489 37.63 13.92 15.44
CA ALA A 489 39.08 13.76 15.76
C ALA A 489 39.26 13.23 17.18
N ASP A 490 38.45 13.67 18.14
CA ASP A 490 38.50 13.20 19.52
C ASP A 490 38.04 11.76 19.66
N ALA A 491 36.93 11.37 19.04
CA ALA A 491 36.49 9.98 18.99
C ALA A 491 37.59 9.04 18.43
N ARG A 492 38.27 9.45 17.36
CA ARG A 492 39.41 8.71 16.82
C ARG A 492 40.57 8.59 17.81
N ALA A 493 40.90 9.68 18.51
CA ALA A 493 41.96 9.67 19.51
C ALA A 493 41.63 8.74 20.69
N ARG A 494 40.39 8.74 21.15
CA ARG A 494 39.88 7.82 22.19
C ARG A 494 39.91 6.36 21.74
N MET A 495 39.46 6.05 20.55
CA MET A 495 39.51 4.70 19.97
C MET A 495 40.98 4.18 19.87
N ARG A 496 41.93 5.02 19.44
CA ARG A 496 43.36 4.63 19.41
C ARG A 496 43.91 4.32 20.80
N LYS A 497 43.37 4.97 21.86
CA LYS A 497 43.69 4.67 23.26
C LYS A 497 42.92 3.48 23.83
N ARG A 498 42.11 2.81 23.02
CA ARG A 498 41.20 1.70 23.40
C ARG A 498 40.18 2.11 24.47
N GLN A 499 39.75 3.35 24.43
CA GLN A 499 38.61 3.85 25.26
C GLN A 499 37.29 3.61 24.52
N TYR A 500 36.26 3.25 25.26
CA TYR A 500 34.91 3.11 24.68
C TYR A 500 34.37 4.48 24.31
N LEU A 501 33.59 4.49 23.21
CA LEU A 501 32.78 5.64 22.83
C LEU A 501 31.44 5.55 23.54
N GLU A 502 30.99 6.66 24.11
CA GLU A 502 29.69 6.79 24.78
C GLU A 502 28.79 7.73 23.99
N GLU A 503 27.49 7.69 24.27
CA GLU A 503 26.49 8.55 23.60
C GLU A 503 26.81 10.07 23.68
N PRO A 504 27.36 10.61 24.78
CA PRO A 504 27.79 12.02 24.84
C PRO A 504 28.89 12.40 23.85
N ASP A 505 29.66 11.43 23.38
CA ASP A 505 30.69 11.67 22.35
C ASP A 505 30.10 11.96 20.95
N LEU A 506 28.78 11.91 20.85
CA LEU A 506 27.98 12.17 19.66
C LEU A 506 27.55 13.64 19.53
N GLU A 507 28.40 14.60 19.90
CA GLU A 507 28.06 16.05 20.00
C GLU A 507 27.36 16.67 18.79
N LEU A 508 27.51 16.09 17.63
CA LEU A 508 26.91 16.60 16.38
C LEU A 508 25.69 15.85 15.94
N ASN A 509 25.28 14.78 16.65
CA ASN A 509 24.40 13.81 16.08
C ASN A 509 23.03 13.83 16.74
N ARG A 510 22.04 13.86 15.88
CA ARG A 510 20.67 13.63 16.27
C ARG A 510 20.48 12.12 16.37
N SER A 511 20.23 11.60 17.56
CA SER A 511 19.78 10.22 17.73
C SER A 511 18.49 9.97 16.93
N LEU A 512 18.22 8.71 16.59
CA LEU A 512 16.96 8.34 15.95
C LEU A 512 15.74 8.88 16.69
N ALA A 513 15.77 8.91 18.04
CA ALA A 513 14.70 9.46 18.84
C ALA A 513 14.51 10.97 18.60
N LYS A 514 15.59 11.77 18.56
CA LYS A 514 15.50 13.22 18.28
C LYS A 514 14.97 13.50 16.87
N VAL A 515 15.39 12.71 15.88
CA VAL A 515 14.90 12.82 14.49
C VAL A 515 13.41 12.48 14.43
N ALA A 516 12.97 11.46 15.17
CA ALA A 516 11.58 11.08 15.25
C ALA A 516 10.70 12.16 15.92
N VAL A 517 11.18 12.76 17.02
CA VAL A 517 10.51 13.92 17.65
C VAL A 517 10.33 15.04 16.62
N GLN A 518 11.39 15.39 15.87
CA GLN A 518 11.30 16.43 14.83
C GLN A 518 10.29 16.07 13.75
N ALA A 519 10.17 14.79 13.36
CA ALA A 519 9.20 14.33 12.37
C ALA A 519 7.76 14.42 12.89
N ILE A 520 7.52 14.15 14.18
CA ILE A 520 6.19 14.30 14.81
C ILE A 520 5.82 15.78 14.90
N VAL A 521 6.71 16.61 15.43
CA VAL A 521 6.52 18.07 15.56
C VAL A 521 6.32 18.73 14.19
N GLY A 522 7.09 18.25 13.18
CA GLY A 522 6.95 18.64 11.78
C GLY A 522 5.71 18.07 11.06
N ARG A 523 4.84 17.34 11.78
CA ARG A 523 3.57 16.79 11.27
C ARG A 523 3.75 15.82 10.08
N LEU A 524 4.90 15.17 9.97
CA LEU A 524 5.20 14.17 8.92
C LEU A 524 4.65 12.78 9.30
N THR A 525 4.59 12.49 10.59
CA THR A 525 4.18 11.17 11.10
C THR A 525 3.47 11.31 12.45
N THR A 526 3.08 10.20 13.04
CA THR A 526 2.37 10.14 14.32
C THR A 526 3.23 9.53 15.42
N ILE A 527 2.84 9.73 16.67
CA ILE A 527 3.46 9.10 17.83
C ILE A 527 3.36 7.57 17.75
N ASP A 528 2.19 7.06 17.36
CA ASP A 528 1.97 5.61 17.20
C ASP A 528 2.95 4.98 16.20
N GLU A 529 3.16 5.65 15.06
CA GLU A 529 4.09 5.15 14.05
C GLU A 529 5.53 5.15 14.54
N VAL A 530 5.95 6.21 15.23
CA VAL A 530 7.30 6.29 15.80
C VAL A 530 7.49 5.22 16.89
N THR A 531 6.50 5.04 17.76
CA THR A 531 6.52 3.98 18.79
C THR A 531 6.61 2.59 18.13
N ARG A 532 5.88 2.35 17.04
CA ARG A 532 5.98 1.10 16.28
C ARG A 532 7.37 0.86 15.70
N VAL A 533 8.04 1.91 15.21
CA VAL A 533 9.32 1.81 14.48
C VAL A 533 10.51 1.75 15.41
N LEU A 534 10.52 2.53 16.47
CA LEU A 534 11.63 2.66 17.43
C LEU A 534 11.40 1.90 18.74
N GLY A 535 10.16 1.50 19.02
CA GLY A 535 9.84 0.76 20.24
C GLY A 535 10.12 1.53 21.52
N ALA A 536 10.56 0.79 22.54
CA ALA A 536 10.91 1.32 23.85
C ALA A 536 12.10 2.30 23.80
N ASP A 537 13.02 2.14 22.85
CA ASP A 537 14.20 2.99 22.68
C ASP A 537 13.82 4.45 22.41
N PHE A 538 12.69 4.68 21.72
CA PHE A 538 12.17 6.03 21.55
C PHE A 538 11.81 6.68 22.89
N TRP A 539 11.11 5.95 23.74
CA TRP A 539 10.64 6.44 25.03
C TRP A 539 11.74 6.45 26.09
N GLY A 540 12.78 5.61 25.96
CA GLY A 540 13.94 5.59 26.87
C GLY A 540 14.70 6.91 26.96
N SER A 541 14.46 7.83 26.03
CA SER A 541 15.01 9.21 26.08
C SER A 541 14.23 10.14 27.02
N PHE A 542 13.10 9.68 27.59
CA PHE A 542 12.25 10.43 28.50
C PHE A 542 12.39 9.89 29.92
N ASP A 543 11.73 10.52 30.88
CA ASP A 543 11.77 10.05 32.26
C ASP A 543 11.17 8.64 32.40
N PRO A 544 11.95 7.64 32.83
CA PRO A 544 11.52 6.24 32.87
C PRO A 544 10.31 5.97 33.77
N GLU A 545 10.13 6.75 34.85
CA GLU A 545 9.01 6.55 35.76
C GLU A 545 7.68 6.93 35.12
N HIS A 546 7.64 8.07 34.43
CA HIS A 546 6.44 8.52 33.71
C HIS A 546 6.11 7.63 32.53
N ILE A 547 7.12 7.08 31.83
CA ILE A 547 6.92 6.17 30.69
C ILE A 547 6.24 4.88 31.10
N ASN A 548 6.73 4.23 32.14
CA ASN A 548 6.16 2.96 32.60
C ASN A 548 4.68 3.09 32.98
N VAL A 549 4.32 4.21 33.63
CA VAL A 549 2.92 4.51 33.95
C VAL A 549 2.11 4.74 32.68
N ALA A 550 2.61 5.55 31.74
CA ALA A 550 1.91 5.84 30.49
C ALA A 550 1.75 4.60 29.59
N MET A 551 2.74 3.74 29.51
CA MET A 551 2.65 2.48 28.74
C MET A 551 1.66 1.49 29.38
N SER A 552 1.67 1.36 30.70
CA SER A 552 0.70 0.53 31.43
C SER A 552 -0.74 1.05 31.25
N MET A 553 -0.96 2.37 31.33
CA MET A 553 -2.28 2.98 31.10
C MET A 553 -2.73 2.89 29.64
N ALA A 554 -1.81 2.84 28.69
CA ALA A 554 -2.12 2.66 27.25
C ALA A 554 -2.47 1.22 26.86
N GLY A 555 -2.39 0.27 27.78
CA GLY A 555 -2.69 -1.14 27.53
C GLY A 555 -1.70 -1.82 26.56
N LEU A 556 -0.47 -1.30 26.46
CA LEU A 556 0.61 -1.84 25.63
C LEU A 556 1.27 -3.07 26.27
N GLU A 557 0.53 -3.84 27.06
CA GLU A 557 0.96 -5.19 27.40
C GLU A 557 0.94 -6.04 26.13
N LEU A 558 2.12 -6.52 25.76
CA LEU A 558 2.35 -7.45 24.65
C LEU A 558 1.71 -8.83 24.97
N ASN A 559 0.40 -8.89 25.00
CA ASN A 559 -0.32 -10.14 25.16
C ASN A 559 -0.89 -10.58 23.81
N ASP A 560 -0.06 -11.23 23.03
CA ASP A 560 -0.33 -11.68 21.65
C ASP A 560 -1.12 -12.99 21.60
N GLN A 561 -2.07 -13.20 22.52
CA GLN A 561 -3.03 -14.31 22.50
C GLN A 561 -4.46 -13.81 22.25
N ARG A 562 -4.66 -13.01 21.22
CA ARG A 562 -6.02 -12.68 20.78
C ARG A 562 -6.63 -13.90 20.11
N LYS A 563 -7.74 -14.39 20.69
CA LYS A 563 -8.58 -15.40 20.04
C LYS A 563 -9.22 -14.82 18.77
N PRO A 564 -9.46 -15.67 17.75
CA PRO A 564 -10.22 -15.26 16.58
C PRO A 564 -11.58 -14.68 16.98
N GLY A 565 -12.00 -13.60 16.34
CA GLY A 565 -13.17 -12.85 16.77
C GLY A 565 -14.00 -12.26 15.64
N PHE A 566 -15.04 -11.55 16.02
CA PHE A 566 -15.95 -10.84 15.13
C PHE A 566 -15.78 -9.32 15.23
N LEU A 567 -16.09 -8.60 14.15
CA LEU A 567 -16.19 -7.15 14.14
C LEU A 567 -17.67 -6.76 14.12
N LEU A 568 -18.11 -5.99 15.12
CA LEU A 568 -19.46 -5.47 15.23
C LEU A 568 -19.54 -4.06 14.65
N LEU A 569 -20.47 -3.86 13.74
CA LEU A 569 -20.83 -2.58 13.13
C LEU A 569 -22.23 -2.17 13.54
N GLY A 570 -22.41 -0.93 13.97
CA GLY A 570 -23.71 -0.39 14.37
C GLY A 570 -24.14 -0.72 15.80
N GLY A 571 -23.23 -1.28 16.62
CA GLY A 571 -23.44 -1.53 18.04
C GLY A 571 -22.39 -0.86 18.91
N ASP A 572 -22.66 -0.74 20.19
CA ASP A 572 -21.74 -0.22 21.20
C ASP A 572 -20.92 -1.32 21.88
N GLN A 573 -19.97 -0.94 22.72
CA GLN A 573 -19.11 -1.88 23.43
C GLN A 573 -19.90 -2.74 24.42
N THR A 574 -20.98 -2.22 25.00
CA THR A 574 -21.83 -2.95 25.95
C THR A 574 -22.51 -4.14 25.26
N LEU A 575 -23.03 -3.91 24.06
CA LEU A 575 -23.64 -4.95 23.24
C LEU A 575 -22.60 -5.97 22.76
N ALA A 576 -21.42 -5.50 22.39
CA ALA A 576 -20.31 -6.37 22.00
C ALA A 576 -19.88 -7.31 23.15
N ASP A 577 -19.76 -6.80 24.35
CA ASP A 577 -19.39 -7.58 25.52
C ASP A 577 -20.45 -8.64 25.88
N GLN A 578 -21.74 -8.26 25.84
CA GLN A 578 -22.86 -9.18 26.05
C GLN A 578 -22.88 -10.32 25.02
N TRP A 579 -22.73 -9.99 23.76
CA TRP A 579 -22.72 -10.99 22.69
C TRP A 579 -21.46 -11.84 22.69
N SER A 580 -20.30 -11.27 23.01
CA SER A 580 -19.04 -12.00 23.15
C SER A 580 -19.13 -13.12 24.17
N GLU A 581 -19.78 -12.86 25.31
CA GLU A 581 -20.00 -13.86 26.37
C GLU A 581 -20.86 -15.03 25.88
N VAL A 582 -21.89 -14.74 25.07
CA VAL A 582 -22.84 -15.73 24.59
C VAL A 582 -22.29 -16.56 23.42
N ILE A 583 -21.70 -15.92 22.43
CA ILE A 583 -21.17 -16.60 21.24
C ILE A 583 -19.84 -17.32 21.53
N GLY A 584 -19.11 -16.90 22.57
CA GLY A 584 -17.82 -17.49 22.95
C GLY A 584 -16.62 -17.01 22.14
N TYR A 585 -16.82 -15.98 21.31
CA TYR A 585 -15.77 -15.33 20.53
C TYR A 585 -15.65 -13.85 20.89
N PRO A 586 -14.44 -13.27 20.92
CA PRO A 586 -14.27 -11.85 21.16
C PRO A 586 -14.94 -11.03 20.05
N ILE A 587 -15.64 -9.98 20.44
CA ILE A 587 -16.23 -9.01 19.53
C ILE A 587 -15.56 -7.66 19.71
N THR A 588 -15.06 -7.08 18.63
CA THR A 588 -14.53 -5.72 18.61
C THR A 588 -15.52 -4.82 17.87
N THR A 589 -15.73 -3.60 18.35
CA THR A 589 -16.66 -2.65 17.74
C THR A 589 -15.98 -1.73 16.75
N ALA A 590 -16.69 -1.33 15.71
CA ALA A 590 -16.33 -0.22 14.83
C ALA A 590 -17.47 0.77 14.72
N SER A 591 -17.19 2.04 14.93
CA SER A 591 -18.17 3.12 14.96
C SER A 591 -18.71 3.48 13.57
N ASN A 592 -17.97 3.16 12.52
CA ASN A 592 -18.32 3.50 11.14
C ASN A 592 -17.60 2.60 10.12
N GLY A 593 -18.02 2.67 8.86
CA GLY A 593 -17.46 1.89 7.76
C GLY A 593 -15.95 2.09 7.52
N PRO A 594 -15.42 3.32 7.49
CA PRO A 594 -13.98 3.58 7.38
C PRO A 594 -13.15 2.95 8.49
N GLU A 595 -13.62 3.02 9.73
CA GLU A 595 -12.96 2.39 10.87
C GLU A 595 -12.97 0.87 10.76
N ALA A 596 -14.09 0.29 10.41
CA ALA A 596 -14.21 -1.14 10.15
C ALA A 596 -13.24 -1.60 9.06
N ALA A 597 -13.16 -0.88 7.94
CA ALA A 597 -12.23 -1.18 6.86
C ALA A 597 -10.77 -1.13 7.33
N ARG A 598 -10.40 -0.13 8.15
CA ARG A 598 -9.07 -0.03 8.74
C ARG A 598 -8.77 -1.24 9.62
N MET A 599 -9.67 -1.56 10.55
CA MET A 599 -9.49 -2.68 11.48
C MET A 599 -9.34 -4.00 10.73
N LEU A 600 -10.19 -4.28 9.75
CA LEU A 600 -10.14 -5.48 8.93
C LEU A 600 -8.86 -5.60 8.10
N ARG A 601 -8.28 -4.49 7.65
CA ARG A 601 -7.00 -4.49 6.94
C ARG A 601 -5.81 -4.80 7.84
N GLN A 602 -5.86 -4.38 9.07
CA GLN A 602 -4.78 -4.50 10.04
C GLN A 602 -4.86 -5.79 10.86
N ASP A 603 -6.08 -6.28 11.14
CA ASP A 603 -6.31 -7.43 12.01
C ASP A 603 -6.76 -8.66 11.21
N THR A 604 -5.88 -9.66 11.16
CA THR A 604 -6.16 -10.95 10.53
C THR A 604 -6.88 -11.93 11.46
N GLN A 605 -7.12 -11.55 12.71
CA GLN A 605 -7.83 -12.36 13.71
C GLN A 605 -9.35 -12.12 13.66
N VAL A 606 -9.84 -11.21 12.84
CA VAL A 606 -11.26 -11.03 12.58
C VAL A 606 -11.71 -12.04 11.52
N PHE A 607 -12.62 -12.94 11.88
CA PHE A 607 -13.09 -14.04 11.06
C PHE A 607 -14.52 -13.83 10.52
N GLY A 608 -15.28 -12.91 11.09
CA GLY A 608 -16.62 -12.60 10.64
C GLY A 608 -17.04 -11.17 10.99
N LEU A 609 -18.17 -10.76 10.41
CA LEU A 609 -18.74 -9.44 10.58
C LEU A 609 -20.15 -9.57 11.13
N ILE A 610 -20.48 -8.78 12.14
CA ILE A 610 -21.82 -8.65 12.66
C ILE A 610 -22.32 -7.24 12.35
N TYR A 611 -23.40 -7.15 11.59
CA TYR A 611 -24.08 -5.88 11.29
C TYR A 611 -25.31 -5.74 12.18
N HIS A 612 -25.22 -4.89 13.18
CA HIS A 612 -26.37 -4.50 13.98
C HIS A 612 -27.05 -3.28 13.36
N ILE A 613 -28.30 -3.42 12.97
CA ILE A 613 -29.06 -2.39 12.28
C ILE A 613 -30.17 -1.91 13.20
N ASP A 614 -29.99 -0.73 13.77
CA ASP A 614 -30.93 0.00 14.63
C ASP A 614 -31.10 1.41 14.10
N MET A 615 -31.87 1.57 13.02
CA MET A 615 -32.12 2.86 12.40
C MET A 615 -33.42 2.86 11.60
N PRO A 616 -34.03 4.04 11.34
CA PRO A 616 -35.23 4.17 10.55
C PRO A 616 -35.06 3.67 9.11
N ASP A 617 -36.10 3.03 8.54
CA ASP A 617 -36.10 2.41 7.19
C ASP A 617 -35.51 3.27 6.08
N GLN A 618 -35.73 4.59 6.11
CA GLN A 618 -35.24 5.52 5.09
C GLN A 618 -33.70 5.65 5.06
N GLN A 619 -33.01 5.30 6.13
CA GLN A 619 -31.56 5.43 6.27
C GLN A 619 -30.82 4.09 6.08
N VAL A 620 -31.51 2.97 6.21
CA VAL A 620 -30.91 1.63 6.17
C VAL A 620 -30.26 1.33 4.83
N ARG A 621 -30.97 1.62 3.73
CA ARG A 621 -30.49 1.30 2.38
C ARG A 621 -29.20 2.05 2.00
N PRO A 622 -29.12 3.39 2.16
CA PRO A 622 -27.88 4.12 1.94
C PRO A 622 -26.76 3.69 2.87
N HIS A 623 -27.07 3.35 4.12
CA HIS A 623 -26.11 2.88 5.10
C HIS A 623 -25.54 1.51 4.70
N MET A 624 -26.37 0.55 4.28
CA MET A 624 -25.96 -0.76 3.79
C MET A 624 -25.10 -0.67 2.52
N GLU A 625 -25.44 0.21 1.59
CA GLU A 625 -24.65 0.45 0.39
C GLU A 625 -23.28 1.06 0.73
N SER A 626 -23.24 1.99 1.68
CA SER A 626 -22.01 2.58 2.19
C SER A 626 -21.13 1.53 2.87
N LEU A 627 -21.67 0.75 3.80
CA LEU A 627 -20.95 -0.30 4.51
C LEU A 627 -20.38 -1.36 3.56
N ARG A 628 -21.12 -1.74 2.53
CA ARG A 628 -20.65 -2.67 1.50
C ARG A 628 -19.42 -2.15 0.77
N ARG A 629 -19.33 -0.86 0.48
CA ARG A 629 -18.14 -0.27 -0.14
C ARG A 629 -16.89 -0.48 0.71
N TYR A 630 -17.02 -0.38 2.03
CA TYR A 630 -15.89 -0.46 2.96
C TYR A 630 -15.50 -1.88 3.37
N VAL A 631 -16.46 -2.82 3.31
CA VAL A 631 -16.27 -4.15 3.91
C VAL A 631 -16.33 -5.29 2.90
N ALA A 632 -16.92 -5.08 1.72
CA ALA A 632 -17.09 -6.11 0.68
C ALA A 632 -15.76 -6.75 0.21
N TRP A 633 -14.65 -6.00 0.27
CA TRP A 633 -13.32 -6.52 -0.07
C TRP A 633 -12.73 -7.48 0.97
N ALA A 634 -13.26 -7.50 2.20
CA ALA A 634 -12.73 -8.35 3.26
C ALA A 634 -13.02 -9.84 3.05
N GLY A 635 -14.01 -10.18 2.21
CA GLY A 635 -14.39 -11.56 1.93
C GLY A 635 -14.87 -12.34 3.15
N LEU A 636 -15.33 -11.63 4.20
CA LEU A 636 -15.85 -12.26 5.42
C LEU A 636 -17.37 -12.42 5.34
N PRO A 637 -17.90 -13.55 5.78
CA PRO A 637 -19.34 -13.75 5.82
C PRO A 637 -20.00 -12.79 6.83
N PRO A 638 -20.99 -12.00 6.42
CA PRO A 638 -21.69 -11.11 7.31
C PRO A 638 -22.85 -11.81 8.02
N VAL A 639 -22.98 -11.57 9.33
CA VAL A 639 -24.17 -11.94 10.12
C VAL A 639 -24.98 -10.65 10.35
N TYR A 640 -26.26 -10.66 9.95
CA TYR A 640 -27.14 -9.52 10.10
C TYR A 640 -28.00 -9.64 11.35
N VAL A 641 -28.03 -8.58 12.16
CA VAL A 641 -28.87 -8.46 13.34
C VAL A 641 -29.73 -7.21 13.20
N LEU A 642 -31.04 -7.38 13.11
CA LEU A 642 -32.02 -6.30 13.07
C LEU A 642 -32.53 -6.03 14.48
N ALA A 643 -32.39 -4.81 14.99
CA ALA A 643 -32.91 -4.43 16.29
C ALA A 643 -34.43 -4.64 16.38
N GLN A 644 -35.13 -4.40 15.27
CA GLN A 644 -36.59 -4.62 15.11
C GLN A 644 -36.87 -5.26 13.74
N SER A 645 -38.04 -5.87 13.56
CA SER A 645 -38.47 -6.40 12.27
C SER A 645 -38.81 -5.25 11.30
N HIS A 646 -38.17 -5.29 10.12
CA HIS A 646 -38.33 -4.30 9.06
C HIS A 646 -38.64 -4.98 7.72
N PRO A 647 -39.91 -5.05 7.27
CA PRO A 647 -40.30 -5.80 6.07
C PRO A 647 -39.56 -5.38 4.79
N GLU A 648 -39.29 -4.08 4.63
CA GLU A 648 -38.56 -3.57 3.46
C GLU A 648 -37.07 -4.00 3.49
N LEU A 649 -36.44 -3.96 4.66
CA LEU A 649 -35.07 -4.40 4.84
C LEU A 649 -34.94 -5.91 4.68
N GLU A 650 -35.83 -6.69 5.25
CA GLU A 650 -35.89 -8.13 5.08
C GLU A 650 -36.05 -8.53 3.60
N THR A 651 -36.87 -7.78 2.86
CA THR A 651 -37.01 -7.95 1.41
C THR A 651 -35.70 -7.61 0.68
N ALA A 652 -35.02 -6.54 1.07
CA ALA A 652 -33.77 -6.15 0.50
C ALA A 652 -32.65 -7.17 0.80
N LEU A 653 -32.56 -7.70 2.03
CA LEU A 653 -31.63 -8.76 2.39
C LEU A 653 -31.84 -10.02 1.54
N ARG A 654 -33.08 -10.47 1.34
CA ARG A 654 -33.38 -11.60 0.47
C ARG A 654 -33.01 -11.36 -1.00
N GLN A 655 -33.30 -10.16 -1.53
CA GLN A 655 -32.89 -9.78 -2.90
C GLN A 655 -31.37 -9.82 -3.10
N HIS A 656 -30.61 -9.68 -2.03
CA HIS A 656 -29.18 -9.75 -2.03
C HIS A 656 -28.60 -11.13 -1.64
N GLY A 657 -29.44 -12.16 -1.60
CA GLY A 657 -29.01 -13.53 -1.34
C GLY A 657 -28.77 -13.85 0.14
N VAL A 658 -29.16 -12.96 1.06
CA VAL A 658 -29.13 -13.23 2.50
C VAL A 658 -30.40 -14.00 2.85
N ASN A 659 -30.25 -15.25 3.26
CA ASN A 659 -31.37 -16.14 3.52
C ASN A 659 -31.78 -16.17 5.00
N ASP A 660 -30.89 -15.76 5.91
CA ASP A 660 -31.16 -15.78 7.34
C ASP A 660 -30.51 -14.59 8.08
N TRP A 661 -31.16 -14.14 9.15
CA TRP A 661 -30.71 -13.05 10.03
C TRP A 661 -31.34 -13.17 11.43
N VAL A 662 -30.83 -12.43 12.38
CA VAL A 662 -31.36 -12.32 13.73
C VAL A 662 -32.30 -11.12 13.80
N THR A 663 -33.47 -11.26 14.42
CA THR A 663 -34.39 -10.17 14.71
C THR A 663 -34.53 -9.99 16.22
N GLY A 664 -34.16 -8.81 16.71
CA GLY A 664 -34.05 -8.50 18.14
C GLY A 664 -32.70 -8.89 18.72
N SER A 665 -32.11 -7.98 19.48
CA SER A 665 -30.80 -8.17 20.11
C SER A 665 -30.73 -9.29 21.18
N ASN A 666 -31.88 -9.84 21.57
CA ASN A 666 -32.02 -10.85 22.60
C ASN A 666 -32.06 -12.30 22.07
N ASP A 667 -32.17 -12.52 20.76
CA ASP A 667 -32.09 -13.88 20.18
C ASP A 667 -30.65 -14.33 20.00
N THR A 668 -29.98 -14.49 21.12
CA THR A 668 -28.57 -14.82 21.20
C THR A 668 -28.27 -16.24 20.76
N LEU A 669 -29.24 -17.15 20.82
CA LEU A 669 -29.05 -18.54 20.37
C LEU A 669 -28.92 -18.58 18.83
N LYS A 670 -29.78 -17.86 18.14
CA LYS A 670 -29.72 -17.75 16.69
C LYS A 670 -28.49 -16.97 16.22
N LEU A 671 -28.10 -15.93 16.96
CA LEU A 671 -26.86 -15.19 16.70
C LEU A 671 -25.65 -16.14 16.75
N LYS A 672 -25.56 -16.95 17.80
CA LYS A 672 -24.48 -17.92 17.94
C LYS A 672 -24.47 -18.92 16.78
N GLN A 673 -25.63 -19.48 16.42
CA GLN A 673 -25.73 -20.40 15.28
C GLN A 673 -25.21 -19.78 13.99
N LEU A 674 -25.64 -18.55 13.65
CA LEU A 674 -25.19 -17.86 12.44
C LEU A 674 -23.68 -17.49 12.48
N CYS A 675 -23.16 -17.17 13.66
CA CYS A 675 -21.72 -16.95 13.84
C CYS A 675 -20.91 -18.24 13.64
N ASP A 676 -21.39 -19.37 14.18
CA ASP A 676 -20.76 -20.67 13.99
C ASP A 676 -20.81 -21.15 12.52
N GLU A 677 -21.89 -20.83 11.82
CA GLU A 677 -22.04 -21.10 10.37
C GLU A 677 -21.11 -20.20 9.52
N ALA A 678 -20.94 -18.94 9.91
CA ALA A 678 -20.06 -18.01 9.25
C ALA A 678 -18.58 -18.38 9.38
N LEU A 679 -18.23 -19.21 10.36
CA LEU A 679 -16.86 -19.68 10.59
C LEU A 679 -16.55 -21.01 9.89
N LYS A 680 -17.56 -21.72 9.40
CA LYS A 680 -17.40 -22.96 8.61
C LYS A 680 -17.10 -22.68 7.15
#